data_3c10d7468ec9806eda50be95557713a0
#
_entry.id   3c10d7468ec9806eda50be95557713a0
#
_cell.length_a   1.000
_cell.length_b   1.000
_cell.length_c   1.000
_cell.angle_alpha   90.00
_cell.angle_beta   90.00
_cell.angle_gamma   90.00
#
_symmetry.space_group_name_H-M   'P 1'
#
loop_
_entity.id
_entity.type
_entity.pdbx_description
1 polymer ?
#
loop_
_entity_poly.entity_id
_entity_poly.type
_entity_poly.pdbx_seq_one_letter_code
_entity_poly.pdbx_strand_id
1 'polypeptide(L)'
;MLFFVIRGGFTIIMQLDKKYDPKQVEEKWYRFWEENGFFHSEVDEDKTPFTIVIPPPNVTGVLHMGHGLNNTIQDVMIRWKRMQGFNALWLPGTDHAGIATQNVVEKEIAKEGKTRYDVGRERFVELVWEWKKKYGSTIIRQLRKFGASCDWERERFTMDEGLSRAVREVFVRLFNEGMIYKGKYIINWCPRCGTALADEEVDHEKEQAYLYHIRYPFSNEEGGLVVATTRPETMLGDVAVAVHPDDERFTGYIGKTVILPLVNREIPVIADAYVEKEFGTGAVKITPAHDPNDFEIGIRHNLDQINIFNEDATLNENAIADCVGMDRYECRQVVLEELKEQGFFIKQEPHDHEVGHCYRCHTVIEPYLSEQWFVKMNLLAKPAIDAVEKGEVVFHPDRWRKVYLNWMNGIRDWCISRQIWWGHRIPVYYCRDCTEVFASIEEPTTCPNCGGSNIYQDEDVLDTWFSSQLWPFSTLGWPDKTEDLGYYYPTDLLVTDPGILFFWVARMIMSGLKFMGKVPFRDVYIHGVVMDEKGRKMSKSLGNGIDPLDAVEEFGADAMRYTIVNITPLGQNLLLSMDKFNVGARFANKIWNASRYVLMNIEGLPIRDIPELEMDTADRWILSLYRETVEKMNRYLSEYRLNDASSFIYEFFWHEFCDWYIEISKLKLYSEDEKEKSHAASMLIWI
;
A
#
# COMPACT_ATOMS: atom_id res chain seq x y z
N MET A 1 21.05 34.75 6.27
CA MET A 1 22.21 35.05 7.06
C MET A 1 22.07 34.31 8.38
N LEU A 2 22.93 33.33 8.63
CA LEU A 2 22.88 32.46 9.81
C LEU A 2 23.49 33.15 11.02
N PHE A 3 22.91 32.91 12.19
CA PHE A 3 23.53 33.32 13.42
C PHE A 3 23.42 32.23 14.47
N PHE A 4 24.59 31.86 14.98
CA PHE A 4 24.71 31.01 16.15
C PHE A 4 24.77 31.90 17.39
N VAL A 5 24.00 31.58 18.41
CA VAL A 5 24.26 32.07 19.77
C VAL A 5 25.46 31.29 20.28
N ILE A 6 26.64 31.90 20.28
CA ILE A 6 27.80 31.31 20.90
C ILE A 6 27.97 32.01 22.26
N ARG A 7 28.15 31.24 23.33
CA ARG A 7 28.54 31.70 24.65
C ARG A 7 29.77 32.63 24.52
N GLY A 8 29.62 33.92 24.84
CA GLY A 8 30.72 34.88 24.87
C GLY A 8 30.58 36.07 23.93
N GLY A 9 29.75 37.04 24.26
CA GLY A 9 29.86 38.43 23.87
C GLY A 9 29.84 38.82 22.40
N PHE A 10 28.82 38.37 21.62
CA PHE A 10 28.63 38.89 20.27
C PHE A 10 27.28 39.61 20.10
N THR A 11 27.35 40.79 19.42
CA THR A 11 26.16 41.54 19.03
C THR A 11 25.49 40.84 17.83
N ILE A 12 24.27 40.35 18.02
CA ILE A 12 23.47 39.75 16.96
C ILE A 12 22.64 40.84 16.32
N ILE A 13 22.93 41.18 15.06
CA ILE A 13 22.03 41.99 14.23
C ILE A 13 21.23 41.05 13.36
N MET A 14 19.97 40.78 13.71
CA MET A 14 19.05 40.01 12.89
C MET A 14 17.83 40.85 12.54
N GLN A 15 17.73 41.28 11.28
CA GLN A 15 16.51 41.81 10.75
C GLN A 15 15.75 40.72 10.00
N LEU A 16 14.63 40.26 10.57
CA LEU A 16 13.65 39.42 9.86
C LEU A 16 12.71 40.36 9.09
N ASP A 17 12.30 39.92 7.91
CA ASP A 17 11.29 40.63 7.10
C ASP A 17 9.95 40.74 7.87
N LYS A 18 9.12 41.73 7.49
CA LYS A 18 7.82 41.98 8.15
C LYS A 18 6.83 40.83 8.02
N LYS A 19 6.96 40.02 7.00
CA LYS A 19 6.07 38.90 6.70
C LYS A 19 6.90 37.63 6.46
N TYR A 20 6.42 36.51 6.95
CA TYR A 20 6.96 35.20 6.59
C TYR A 20 6.73 34.94 5.12
N ASP A 21 7.78 34.61 4.38
CA ASP A 21 7.73 34.17 3.00
C ASP A 21 8.30 32.75 2.91
N PRO A 22 7.42 31.72 2.81
CA PRO A 22 7.86 30.34 2.80
C PRO A 22 8.80 30.02 1.63
N LYS A 23 8.60 30.65 0.45
CA LYS A 23 9.43 30.37 -0.74
C LYS A 23 10.90 30.72 -0.54
N GLN A 24 11.16 31.79 0.20
CA GLN A 24 12.55 32.19 0.50
C GLN A 24 13.15 31.42 1.67
N VAL A 25 12.34 31.11 2.68
CA VAL A 25 12.82 30.51 3.94
C VAL A 25 13.01 29.01 3.80
N GLU A 26 12.00 28.30 3.30
CA GLU A 26 11.97 26.84 3.25
C GLU A 26 13.07 26.28 2.35
N GLU A 27 13.20 26.77 1.12
CA GLU A 27 14.21 26.29 0.18
C GLU A 27 15.64 26.53 0.71
N LYS A 28 15.87 27.71 1.31
CA LYS A 28 17.17 28.05 1.90
C LYS A 28 17.55 27.09 3.03
N TRP A 29 16.62 26.86 3.98
CA TRP A 29 16.92 26.03 5.14
C TRP A 29 17.00 24.56 4.79
N TYR A 30 16.12 24.07 3.89
CA TYR A 30 16.18 22.68 3.43
C TYR A 30 17.52 22.35 2.77
N ARG A 31 17.99 23.22 1.86
CA ARG A 31 19.31 23.09 1.22
C ARG A 31 20.43 23.11 2.25
N PHE A 32 20.36 24.02 3.22
CA PHE A 32 21.35 24.09 4.29
C PHE A 32 21.42 22.79 5.10
N TRP A 33 20.29 22.20 5.46
CA TRP A 33 20.27 20.95 6.21
C TRP A 33 20.82 19.79 5.39
N GLU A 34 20.47 19.69 4.12
CA GLU A 34 20.96 18.65 3.22
C GLU A 34 22.46 18.76 2.97
N GLU A 35 22.97 19.96 2.63
CA GLU A 35 24.39 20.22 2.39
C GLU A 35 25.30 20.00 3.62
N ASN A 36 24.73 20.10 4.82
CA ASN A 36 25.47 19.83 6.06
C ASN A 36 25.25 18.40 6.60
N GLY A 37 24.60 17.53 5.85
CA GLY A 37 24.44 16.13 6.20
C GLY A 37 23.53 15.86 7.41
N PHE A 38 22.63 16.81 7.78
CA PHE A 38 21.80 16.65 8.99
C PHE A 38 20.73 15.55 8.87
N PHE A 39 20.52 15.03 7.67
CA PHE A 39 19.60 13.93 7.42
C PHE A 39 20.31 12.59 7.33
N HIS A 40 21.63 12.59 7.13
CA HIS A 40 22.44 11.40 7.01
C HIS A 40 22.67 10.73 8.36
N SER A 41 22.72 9.40 8.36
CA SER A 41 22.91 8.58 9.54
C SER A 41 23.87 7.43 9.22
N GLU A 42 24.97 7.36 9.98
CA GLU A 42 25.92 6.26 9.95
C GLU A 42 25.83 5.45 11.23
N VAL A 43 26.32 4.20 11.21
CA VAL A 43 26.37 3.35 12.39
C VAL A 43 27.19 4.03 13.49
N ASP A 44 26.59 4.21 14.66
CA ASP A 44 27.18 4.82 15.85
C ASP A 44 26.76 4.02 17.08
N GLU A 45 27.63 3.13 17.53
CA GLU A 45 27.34 2.20 18.65
C GLU A 45 27.10 2.93 19.99
N ASP A 46 27.53 4.18 20.12
CA ASP A 46 27.30 5.01 21.32
C ASP A 46 25.87 5.58 21.37
N LYS A 47 25.11 5.49 20.28
CA LYS A 47 23.73 5.98 20.18
C LYS A 47 22.72 4.87 19.96
N THR A 48 21.53 5.07 20.49
CA THR A 48 20.40 4.17 20.21
C THR A 48 19.84 4.47 18.80
N PRO A 49 19.71 3.48 17.92
CA PRO A 49 19.09 3.68 16.61
C PRO A 49 17.58 3.94 16.74
N PHE A 50 17.05 4.72 15.81
CA PHE A 50 15.62 4.80 15.55
C PHE A 50 15.41 4.82 14.03
N THR A 51 14.77 3.79 13.51
CA THR A 51 14.71 3.56 12.06
C THR A 51 13.28 3.54 11.54
N ILE A 52 13.05 4.30 10.48
CA ILE A 52 11.84 4.22 9.65
C ILE A 52 12.26 3.92 8.22
N VAL A 53 11.60 2.96 7.59
CA VAL A 53 11.64 2.76 6.14
C VAL A 53 10.39 3.36 5.53
N ILE A 54 10.56 4.20 4.51
CA ILE A 54 9.42 4.82 3.82
C ILE A 54 8.55 3.74 3.16
N PRO A 55 7.20 3.82 3.18
CA PRO A 55 6.41 3.09 2.19
C PRO A 55 6.80 3.57 0.80
N PRO A 56 7.50 2.74 -0.01
CA PRO A 56 8.09 3.22 -1.25
C PRO A 56 7.00 3.60 -2.26
N PRO A 57 6.89 4.86 -2.68
CA PRO A 57 5.87 5.26 -3.65
C PRO A 57 6.05 4.55 -4.99
N ASN A 58 4.94 4.16 -5.59
CA ASN A 58 4.90 3.55 -6.92
C ASN A 58 5.35 4.54 -8.00
N VAL A 59 6.23 4.12 -8.92
CA VAL A 59 6.73 4.98 -10.01
C VAL A 59 5.70 5.20 -11.14
N THR A 60 4.42 5.22 -10.79
CA THR A 60 3.30 5.37 -11.74
C THR A 60 3.00 6.83 -12.10
N GLY A 61 3.47 7.79 -11.31
CA GLY A 61 3.23 9.20 -11.53
C GLY A 61 3.61 10.07 -10.35
N VAL A 62 3.00 11.25 -10.23
CA VAL A 62 3.24 12.21 -9.14
C VAL A 62 2.55 11.79 -7.85
N LEU A 63 3.09 12.26 -6.72
CA LEU A 63 2.53 12.05 -5.39
C LEU A 63 1.17 12.77 -5.23
N HIS A 64 0.37 12.31 -4.27
CA HIS A 64 -0.91 12.91 -3.88
C HIS A 64 -0.93 13.20 -2.37
N MET A 65 -1.99 13.87 -1.87
CA MET A 65 -2.09 14.27 -0.47
C MET A 65 -1.99 13.13 0.55
N GLY A 66 -2.38 11.90 0.19
CA GLY A 66 -2.15 10.73 1.04
C GLY A 66 -0.66 10.49 1.32
N HIS A 67 0.20 10.70 0.31
CA HIS A 67 1.66 10.66 0.52
C HIS A 67 2.13 11.84 1.37
N GLY A 68 1.54 13.03 1.20
CA GLY A 68 1.83 14.18 2.06
C GLY A 68 1.56 13.89 3.53
N LEU A 69 0.40 13.28 3.84
CA LEU A 69 0.04 12.85 5.21
C LEU A 69 1.02 11.79 5.74
N ASN A 70 1.21 10.71 5.00
CA ASN A 70 2.08 9.59 5.38
C ASN A 70 3.50 10.05 5.70
N ASN A 71 4.10 10.85 4.79
CA ASN A 71 5.48 11.31 4.96
C ASN A 71 5.63 12.37 6.05
N THR A 72 4.60 13.22 6.25
CA THR A 72 4.64 14.21 7.34
C THR A 72 4.65 13.53 8.72
N ILE A 73 3.84 12.48 8.91
CA ILE A 73 3.82 11.71 10.16
C ILE A 73 5.21 11.11 10.42
N GLN A 74 5.82 10.46 9.43
CA GLN A 74 7.14 9.87 9.55
C GLN A 74 8.21 10.93 9.91
N ASP A 75 8.19 12.05 9.20
CA ASP A 75 9.17 13.10 9.37
C ASP A 75 9.08 13.77 10.77
N VAL A 76 7.87 13.97 11.29
CA VAL A 76 7.69 14.46 12.67
C VAL A 76 8.34 13.51 13.67
N MET A 77 8.12 12.20 13.52
CA MET A 77 8.69 11.20 14.42
C MET A 77 10.21 11.13 14.32
N ILE A 78 10.77 11.17 13.12
CA ILE A 78 12.23 11.18 12.88
C ILE A 78 12.87 12.43 13.48
N ARG A 79 12.29 13.63 13.25
CA ARG A 79 12.82 14.88 13.81
C ARG A 79 12.74 14.90 15.33
N TRP A 80 11.64 14.43 15.90
CA TRP A 80 11.51 14.30 17.35
C TRP A 80 12.60 13.39 17.95
N LYS A 81 12.85 12.24 17.33
CA LYS A 81 13.89 11.30 17.78
C LYS A 81 15.31 11.88 17.64
N ARG A 82 15.58 12.60 16.55
CA ARG A 82 16.85 13.35 16.44
C ARG A 82 17.03 14.36 17.56
N MET A 83 15.97 15.11 17.92
CA MET A 83 15.99 16.04 19.06
C MET A 83 16.25 15.34 20.39
N GLN A 84 15.84 14.08 20.55
CA GLN A 84 16.12 13.27 21.72
C GLN A 84 17.52 12.63 21.73
N GLY A 85 18.33 12.83 20.69
CA GLY A 85 19.69 12.30 20.58
C GLY A 85 19.81 10.89 20.01
N PHE A 86 18.71 10.31 19.49
CA PHE A 86 18.77 9.04 18.79
C PHE A 86 19.55 9.16 17.48
N ASN A 87 20.19 8.08 17.07
CA ASN A 87 20.72 7.93 15.71
C ASN A 87 19.55 7.55 14.79
N ALA A 88 18.89 8.56 14.22
CA ALA A 88 17.61 8.40 13.54
C ALA A 88 17.80 8.30 12.02
N LEU A 89 17.54 7.10 11.48
CA LEU A 89 17.56 6.80 10.05
C LEU A 89 16.14 6.82 9.47
N TRP A 90 15.89 7.64 8.46
CA TRP A 90 14.71 7.55 7.61
C TRP A 90 15.13 7.21 6.19
N LEU A 91 14.93 5.94 5.82
CA LEU A 91 15.40 5.36 4.57
C LEU A 91 14.36 5.61 3.45
N PRO A 92 14.71 6.36 2.37
CA PRO A 92 13.83 6.62 1.24
C PRO A 92 13.93 5.55 0.15
N GLY A 93 12.93 5.56 -0.74
CA GLY A 93 12.99 4.77 -1.97
C GLY A 93 11.68 4.77 -2.74
N THR A 94 11.65 4.00 -3.83
CA THR A 94 10.49 3.87 -4.73
C THR A 94 10.22 2.42 -5.10
N ASP A 95 8.96 2.12 -5.41
CA ASP A 95 8.52 0.78 -5.82
C ASP A 95 8.31 0.71 -7.34
N HIS A 96 8.71 -0.40 -7.95
CA HIS A 96 8.54 -0.66 -9.39
C HIS A 96 7.07 -0.85 -9.78
N ALA A 97 6.21 -1.31 -8.86
CA ALA A 97 4.77 -1.41 -9.01
C ALA A 97 4.31 -2.13 -10.30
N GLY A 98 4.75 -3.37 -10.48
CA GLY A 98 4.57 -4.25 -11.64
C GLY A 98 3.39 -3.92 -12.56
N ILE A 99 2.19 -4.43 -12.26
CA ILE A 99 0.97 -4.22 -13.08
C ILE A 99 0.66 -2.73 -13.26
N ALA A 100 0.81 -1.92 -12.21
CA ALA A 100 0.42 -0.52 -12.24
C ALA A 100 1.30 0.30 -13.18
N THR A 101 2.62 0.13 -13.13
CA THR A 101 3.57 0.85 -13.98
C THR A 101 3.48 0.36 -15.42
N GLN A 102 3.35 -0.96 -15.64
CA GLN A 102 3.13 -1.50 -16.98
C GLN A 102 1.87 -0.90 -17.61
N ASN A 103 0.74 -0.89 -16.90
CA ASN A 103 -0.53 -0.34 -17.39
C ASN A 103 -0.43 1.14 -17.79
N VAL A 104 0.34 1.94 -17.04
CA VAL A 104 0.53 3.36 -17.37
C VAL A 104 1.35 3.52 -18.66
N VAL A 105 2.41 2.73 -18.84
CA VAL A 105 3.23 2.76 -20.05
C VAL A 105 2.45 2.20 -21.25
N GLU A 106 1.64 1.15 -21.07
CA GLU A 106 0.73 0.66 -22.12
C GLU A 106 -0.23 1.74 -22.60
N LYS A 107 -0.83 2.50 -21.66
CA LYS A 107 -1.67 3.66 -22.00
C LYS A 107 -0.92 4.75 -22.76
N GLU A 108 0.37 4.93 -22.48
CA GLU A 108 1.19 5.92 -23.18
C GLU A 108 1.45 5.51 -24.62
N ILE A 109 1.89 4.26 -24.86
CA ILE A 109 2.14 3.76 -26.23
C ILE A 109 0.83 3.62 -27.03
N ALA A 110 -0.30 3.37 -26.37
CA ALA A 110 -1.61 3.33 -27.04
C ALA A 110 -2.02 4.65 -27.67
N LYS A 111 -1.49 5.80 -27.18
CA LYS A 111 -1.70 7.11 -27.84
C LYS A 111 -1.07 7.16 -29.25
N GLU A 112 -0.07 6.33 -29.50
CA GLU A 112 0.55 6.14 -30.81
C GLU A 112 -0.11 5.01 -31.62
N GLY A 113 -1.21 4.43 -31.14
CA GLY A 113 -1.90 3.31 -31.78
C GLY A 113 -1.16 1.98 -31.69
N LYS A 114 -0.26 1.83 -30.72
CA LYS A 114 0.55 0.61 -30.51
C LYS A 114 0.15 -0.13 -29.25
N THR A 115 0.30 -1.45 -29.29
CA THR A 115 0.23 -2.35 -28.13
C THR A 115 1.63 -2.75 -27.69
N ARG A 116 1.77 -3.36 -26.51
CA ARG A 116 3.05 -3.92 -26.04
C ARG A 116 3.57 -5.02 -27.00
N TYR A 117 2.68 -5.76 -27.63
CA TYR A 117 3.03 -6.83 -28.58
C TYR A 117 3.63 -6.28 -29.88
N ASP A 118 3.16 -5.13 -30.36
CA ASP A 118 3.73 -4.45 -31.53
C ASP A 118 5.14 -3.92 -31.26
N VAL A 119 5.42 -3.55 -30.00
CA VAL A 119 6.71 -3.00 -29.57
C VAL A 119 7.72 -4.11 -29.26
N GLY A 120 7.25 -5.25 -28.75
CA GLY A 120 8.08 -6.36 -28.27
C GLY A 120 8.60 -6.17 -26.85
N ARG A 121 8.89 -7.31 -26.17
CA ARG A 121 9.22 -7.33 -24.73
C ARG A 121 10.41 -6.47 -24.37
N GLU A 122 11.51 -6.60 -25.06
CA GLU A 122 12.76 -5.89 -24.74
C GLU A 122 12.56 -4.38 -24.81
N ARG A 123 12.04 -3.88 -25.94
CA ARG A 123 11.81 -2.44 -26.12
C ARG A 123 10.76 -1.90 -25.16
N PHE A 124 9.72 -2.68 -24.86
CA PHE A 124 8.71 -2.29 -23.88
C PHE A 124 9.31 -2.12 -22.48
N VAL A 125 10.14 -3.05 -22.01
CA VAL A 125 10.84 -2.96 -20.73
C VAL A 125 11.78 -1.75 -20.69
N GLU A 126 12.48 -1.42 -21.78
CA GLU A 126 13.26 -0.18 -21.87
C GLU A 126 12.40 1.07 -21.68
N LEU A 127 11.22 1.13 -22.32
CA LEU A 127 10.28 2.24 -22.16
C LEU A 127 9.81 2.38 -20.69
N VAL A 128 9.62 1.27 -20.00
CA VAL A 128 9.27 1.29 -18.57
C VAL A 128 10.43 1.81 -17.72
N TRP A 129 11.69 1.47 -18.05
CA TRP A 129 12.86 2.04 -17.38
C TRP A 129 13.01 3.55 -17.64
N GLU A 130 12.74 4.01 -18.86
CA GLU A 130 12.69 5.45 -19.18
C GLU A 130 11.61 6.17 -18.35
N TRP A 131 10.42 5.55 -18.23
CA TRP A 131 9.33 6.01 -17.38
C TRP A 131 9.72 6.10 -15.90
N LYS A 132 10.32 5.03 -15.37
CA LYS A 132 10.85 4.98 -13.99
C LYS A 132 11.86 6.09 -13.73
N LYS A 133 12.79 6.32 -14.65
CA LYS A 133 13.80 7.39 -14.52
C LYS A 133 13.14 8.77 -14.42
N LYS A 134 12.12 9.02 -15.22
CA LYS A 134 11.37 10.29 -15.22
C LYS A 134 10.57 10.48 -13.93
N TYR A 135 9.74 9.52 -13.56
CA TYR A 135 8.81 9.69 -12.43
C TYR A 135 9.44 9.39 -11.08
N GLY A 136 10.40 8.48 -10.99
CA GLY A 136 11.17 8.27 -9.76
C GLY A 136 11.88 9.54 -9.31
N SER A 137 12.60 10.21 -10.21
CA SER A 137 13.25 11.51 -9.90
C SER A 137 12.23 12.61 -9.57
N THR A 138 11.03 12.57 -10.14
CA THR A 138 9.96 13.52 -9.81
C THR A 138 9.42 13.29 -8.40
N ILE A 139 9.18 12.03 -8.02
CA ILE A 139 8.76 11.65 -6.67
C ILE A 139 9.75 12.14 -5.61
N ILE A 140 11.04 11.88 -5.80
CA ILE A 140 12.10 12.32 -4.87
C ILE A 140 12.12 13.85 -4.75
N ARG A 141 11.98 14.59 -5.85
CA ARG A 141 11.88 16.06 -5.80
C ARG A 141 10.64 16.54 -5.05
N GLN A 142 9.49 15.86 -5.22
CA GLN A 142 8.27 16.20 -4.48
C GLN A 142 8.44 15.96 -2.98
N LEU A 143 9.05 14.84 -2.57
CA LEU A 143 9.34 14.55 -1.16
C LEU A 143 10.25 15.64 -0.53
N ARG A 144 11.29 16.06 -1.27
CA ARG A 144 12.14 17.19 -0.82
C ARG A 144 11.34 18.49 -0.69
N LYS A 145 10.46 18.77 -1.63
CA LYS A 145 9.58 19.96 -1.57
C LYS A 145 8.57 19.89 -0.41
N PHE A 146 8.18 18.69 0.02
CA PHE A 146 7.37 18.51 1.24
C PHE A 146 8.17 18.71 2.53
N GLY A 147 9.48 18.88 2.44
CA GLY A 147 10.36 19.03 3.58
C GLY A 147 10.74 17.73 4.26
N ALA A 148 10.60 16.59 3.58
CA ALA A 148 10.98 15.28 4.11
C ALA A 148 12.48 15.21 4.41
N SER A 149 12.85 14.81 5.62
CA SER A 149 14.25 14.73 6.08
C SER A 149 14.81 13.31 5.97
N CYS A 150 14.59 12.68 4.81
CA CYS A 150 15.13 11.36 4.52
C CYS A 150 16.66 11.40 4.35
N ASP A 151 17.30 10.28 4.61
CA ASP A 151 18.68 10.05 4.23
C ASP A 151 18.80 9.75 2.73
N TRP A 152 18.96 10.79 1.93
CA TRP A 152 18.93 10.70 0.46
C TRP A 152 20.11 9.95 -0.14
N GLU A 153 21.18 9.74 0.58
CA GLU A 153 22.33 8.95 0.14
C GLU A 153 22.01 7.45 0.14
N ARG A 154 20.98 7.05 0.90
CA ARG A 154 20.50 5.68 1.02
C ARG A 154 19.24 5.40 0.21
N GLU A 155 18.96 6.20 -0.83
CA GLU A 155 17.80 5.98 -1.72
C GLU A 155 17.87 4.60 -2.37
N ARG A 156 16.77 3.84 -2.28
CA ARG A 156 16.66 2.49 -2.86
C ARG A 156 15.50 2.38 -3.85
N PHE A 157 15.58 1.39 -4.69
CA PHE A 157 14.52 1.02 -5.63
C PHE A 157 14.28 -0.48 -5.58
N THR A 158 13.01 -0.92 -5.53
CA THR A 158 12.67 -2.35 -5.36
C THR A 158 13.25 -3.28 -6.42
N MET A 159 13.69 -2.75 -7.58
CA MET A 159 14.40 -3.52 -8.63
C MET A 159 15.86 -3.11 -8.79
N ASP A 160 16.50 -2.47 -7.81
CA ASP A 160 17.95 -2.33 -7.83
C ASP A 160 18.63 -3.70 -7.67
N GLU A 161 19.92 -3.78 -8.01
CA GLU A 161 20.63 -5.07 -8.04
C GLU A 161 20.63 -5.78 -6.69
N GLY A 162 20.87 -5.05 -5.59
CA GLY A 162 20.89 -5.62 -4.24
C GLY A 162 19.54 -6.18 -3.83
N LEU A 163 18.45 -5.42 -4.08
CA LEU A 163 17.10 -5.90 -3.77
C LEU A 163 16.66 -7.02 -4.72
N SER A 164 17.04 -6.98 -5.98
CA SER A 164 16.78 -8.07 -6.94
C SER A 164 17.47 -9.38 -6.52
N ARG A 165 18.71 -9.29 -6.01
CA ARG A 165 19.41 -10.45 -5.43
C ARG A 165 18.67 -10.99 -4.20
N ALA A 166 18.20 -10.10 -3.32
CA ALA A 166 17.40 -10.50 -2.16
C ALA A 166 16.12 -11.23 -2.56
N VAL A 167 15.43 -10.77 -3.58
CA VAL A 167 14.22 -11.41 -4.12
C VAL A 167 14.53 -12.83 -4.64
N ARG A 168 15.59 -12.98 -5.42
CA ARG A 168 16.00 -14.30 -5.92
C ARG A 168 16.38 -15.24 -4.78
N GLU A 169 17.12 -14.74 -3.78
CA GLU A 169 17.50 -15.51 -2.59
C GLU A 169 16.29 -16.04 -1.84
N VAL A 170 15.29 -15.18 -1.58
CA VAL A 170 14.04 -15.57 -0.92
C VAL A 170 13.29 -16.62 -1.72
N PHE A 171 13.14 -16.41 -3.02
CA PHE A 171 12.43 -17.36 -3.88
C PHE A 171 13.09 -18.74 -3.86
N VAL A 172 14.39 -18.78 -4.10
CA VAL A 172 15.16 -20.05 -4.17
C VAL A 172 15.12 -20.81 -2.83
N ARG A 173 15.22 -20.09 -1.70
CA ARG A 173 15.09 -20.75 -0.37
C ARG A 173 13.70 -21.34 -0.18
N LEU A 174 12.64 -20.59 -0.44
CA LEU A 174 11.26 -21.08 -0.29
C LEU A 174 10.95 -22.22 -1.26
N PHE A 175 11.49 -22.17 -2.49
CA PHE A 175 11.36 -23.24 -3.48
C PHE A 175 12.03 -24.53 -3.01
N ASN A 176 13.27 -24.44 -2.55
CA ASN A 176 14.02 -25.60 -2.05
C ASN A 176 13.42 -26.21 -0.77
N GLU A 177 12.74 -25.41 0.04
CA GLU A 177 11.97 -25.85 1.20
C GLU A 177 10.59 -26.44 0.85
N GLY A 178 10.20 -26.42 -0.42
CA GLY A 178 8.89 -26.90 -0.89
C GLY A 178 7.72 -25.99 -0.46
N MET A 179 8.00 -24.75 -0.08
CA MET A 179 6.99 -23.75 0.26
C MET A 179 6.48 -23.01 -0.98
N ILE A 180 7.28 -22.91 -2.04
CA ILE A 180 6.83 -22.47 -3.34
C ILE A 180 6.56 -23.69 -4.22
N TYR A 181 5.41 -23.69 -4.88
CA TYR A 181 4.99 -24.76 -5.78
C TYR A 181 4.23 -24.21 -6.98
N LYS A 182 4.19 -24.97 -8.08
CA LYS A 182 3.39 -24.69 -9.25
C LYS A 182 2.14 -25.56 -9.23
N GLY A 183 0.98 -24.97 -9.45
CA GLY A 183 -0.28 -25.69 -9.38
C GLY A 183 -1.35 -25.08 -10.28
N LYS A 184 -2.28 -25.92 -10.70
CA LYS A 184 -3.44 -25.52 -11.51
C LYS A 184 -4.61 -25.24 -10.59
N TYR A 185 -4.97 -23.96 -10.48
CA TYR A 185 -6.08 -23.48 -9.64
C TYR A 185 -6.94 -22.49 -10.40
N ILE A 186 -8.14 -22.28 -9.88
CA ILE A 186 -8.95 -21.17 -10.30
C ILE A 186 -8.43 -19.89 -9.63
N ILE A 187 -8.17 -18.89 -10.45
CA ILE A 187 -7.58 -17.62 -10.04
C ILE A 187 -8.41 -16.45 -10.53
N ASN A 188 -8.24 -15.29 -9.94
CA ASN A 188 -8.77 -14.04 -10.47
C ASN A 188 -7.93 -13.61 -11.68
N TRP A 189 -8.52 -13.61 -12.86
CA TRP A 189 -7.84 -13.24 -14.10
C TRP A 189 -8.37 -11.92 -14.64
N CYS A 190 -7.49 -10.98 -14.96
CA CYS A 190 -7.87 -9.76 -15.67
C CYS A 190 -7.64 -9.93 -17.17
N PRO A 191 -8.71 -10.04 -17.99
CA PRO A 191 -8.57 -10.29 -19.43
C PRO A 191 -7.91 -9.11 -20.17
N ARG A 192 -8.09 -7.88 -19.70
CA ARG A 192 -7.45 -6.69 -20.29
C ARG A 192 -5.96 -6.59 -19.96
N CYS A 193 -5.58 -6.84 -18.71
CA CYS A 193 -4.17 -6.80 -18.30
C CYS A 193 -3.43 -8.08 -18.73
N GLY A 194 -4.16 -9.17 -19.06
CA GLY A 194 -3.62 -10.47 -19.43
C GLY A 194 -2.77 -11.07 -18.30
N THR A 195 -3.28 -11.06 -17.06
CA THR A 195 -2.53 -11.53 -15.90
C THR A 195 -3.43 -11.95 -14.74
N ALA A 196 -2.89 -12.86 -13.90
CA ALA A 196 -3.45 -13.23 -12.62
C ALA A 196 -3.43 -12.06 -11.63
N LEU A 197 -4.40 -12.04 -10.72
CA LEU A 197 -4.53 -11.11 -9.60
C LEU A 197 -4.65 -11.89 -8.30
N ALA A 198 -4.09 -11.37 -7.21
CA ALA A 198 -4.39 -11.83 -5.86
C ALA A 198 -5.79 -11.38 -5.43
N ASP A 199 -6.38 -12.03 -4.43
CA ASP A 199 -7.74 -11.70 -3.96
C ASP A 199 -7.86 -10.23 -3.54
N GLU A 200 -6.82 -9.69 -2.90
CA GLU A 200 -6.77 -8.30 -2.45
C GLU A 200 -6.63 -7.29 -3.62
N GLU A 201 -6.32 -7.74 -4.84
CA GLU A 201 -6.22 -6.91 -6.05
C GLU A 201 -7.55 -6.81 -6.81
N VAL A 202 -8.63 -7.31 -6.21
CA VAL A 202 -9.98 -7.30 -6.78
C VAL A 202 -10.89 -6.37 -5.99
N ASP A 203 -11.39 -5.34 -6.66
CA ASP A 203 -12.42 -4.45 -6.10
C ASP A 203 -13.79 -5.03 -6.39
N HIS A 204 -14.63 -5.18 -5.37
CA HIS A 204 -15.98 -5.70 -5.52
C HIS A 204 -16.98 -4.54 -5.60
N GLU A 205 -17.73 -4.49 -6.70
CA GLU A 205 -18.75 -3.47 -6.96
C GLU A 205 -20.12 -4.11 -7.06
N LYS A 206 -21.14 -3.41 -6.52
CA LYS A 206 -22.54 -3.89 -6.65
C LYS A 206 -23.06 -3.55 -8.03
N GLU A 207 -23.50 -4.56 -8.75
CA GLU A 207 -24.11 -4.43 -10.06
C GLU A 207 -25.53 -4.98 -10.08
N GLN A 208 -26.38 -4.34 -10.88
CA GLN A 208 -27.71 -4.85 -11.18
C GLN A 208 -27.62 -5.80 -12.37
N ALA A 209 -28.01 -7.04 -12.17
CA ALA A 209 -28.03 -8.08 -13.17
C ALA A 209 -29.37 -8.84 -13.16
N TYR A 210 -29.39 -9.97 -13.81
CA TYR A 210 -30.52 -10.87 -13.81
C TYR A 210 -30.07 -12.25 -13.38
N LEU A 211 -30.95 -12.94 -12.65
CA LEU A 211 -30.85 -14.37 -12.40
C LEU A 211 -31.66 -15.08 -13.44
N TYR A 212 -31.03 -15.87 -14.30
CA TYR A 212 -31.62 -16.57 -15.41
C TYR A 212 -31.94 -18.00 -14.99
N HIS A 213 -33.21 -18.42 -15.15
CA HIS A 213 -33.69 -19.77 -14.84
C HIS A 213 -33.73 -20.60 -16.11
N ILE A 214 -32.98 -21.71 -16.12
CA ILE A 214 -32.76 -22.57 -17.29
C ILE A 214 -33.09 -24.00 -16.91
N ARG A 215 -33.87 -24.70 -17.75
CA ARG A 215 -34.23 -26.10 -17.57
C ARG A 215 -33.22 -27.01 -18.23
N TYR A 216 -32.67 -27.94 -17.45
CA TYR A 216 -31.83 -29.05 -17.92
C TYR A 216 -32.68 -30.30 -17.93
N PRO A 217 -33.09 -30.85 -19.12
CA PRO A 217 -33.94 -32.01 -19.21
C PRO A 217 -33.25 -33.29 -18.74
N PHE A 218 -34.00 -34.22 -18.17
CA PHE A 218 -33.45 -35.54 -17.85
C PHE A 218 -33.14 -36.31 -19.13
N SER A 219 -32.08 -37.16 -19.11
CA SER A 219 -31.67 -37.93 -20.28
C SER A 219 -32.60 -39.11 -20.59
N ASN A 220 -33.28 -39.68 -19.59
CA ASN A 220 -34.01 -40.95 -19.70
C ASN A 220 -35.48 -40.88 -19.23
N GLU A 221 -36.00 -39.70 -18.87
CA GLU A 221 -37.39 -39.52 -18.41
C GLU A 221 -37.89 -38.11 -18.78
N GLU A 222 -39.20 -37.90 -18.72
CA GLU A 222 -39.80 -36.57 -18.91
C GLU A 222 -39.50 -35.64 -17.75
N GLY A 223 -39.32 -34.32 -18.04
CA GLY A 223 -39.05 -33.31 -17.05
C GLY A 223 -37.62 -32.84 -17.10
N GLY A 224 -37.11 -32.33 -15.96
CA GLY A 224 -35.76 -31.81 -15.84
C GLY A 224 -35.58 -30.97 -14.58
N LEU A 225 -34.34 -30.59 -14.28
CA LEU A 225 -34.01 -29.68 -13.21
C LEU A 225 -33.95 -28.23 -13.74
N VAL A 226 -34.40 -27.29 -12.95
CA VAL A 226 -34.24 -25.87 -13.26
C VAL A 226 -33.09 -25.31 -12.41
N VAL A 227 -32.05 -24.81 -13.08
CA VAL A 227 -30.92 -24.11 -12.44
C VAL A 227 -31.10 -22.62 -12.60
N ALA A 228 -30.45 -21.84 -11.73
CA ALA A 228 -30.46 -20.39 -11.80
C ALA A 228 -29.00 -19.84 -11.82
N THR A 229 -28.70 -18.94 -12.74
CA THR A 229 -27.36 -18.36 -12.90
C THR A 229 -27.40 -16.90 -13.30
N THR A 230 -26.42 -16.12 -12.87
CA THR A 230 -26.18 -14.75 -13.36
C THR A 230 -25.29 -14.73 -14.62
N ARG A 231 -24.68 -15.87 -14.94
CA ARG A 231 -23.69 -16.02 -16.03
C ARG A 231 -24.08 -17.17 -16.98
N PRO A 232 -25.12 -16.99 -17.79
CA PRO A 232 -25.60 -18.07 -18.70
C PRO A 232 -24.56 -18.53 -19.73
N GLU A 233 -23.60 -17.65 -20.14
CA GLU A 233 -22.53 -18.05 -21.05
C GLU A 233 -21.62 -19.14 -20.45
N THR A 234 -21.41 -19.16 -19.12
CA THR A 234 -20.53 -20.16 -18.50
C THR A 234 -21.17 -21.56 -18.44
N MET A 235 -22.51 -21.68 -18.65
CA MET A 235 -23.17 -22.98 -18.67
C MET A 235 -22.59 -23.95 -19.71
N LEU A 236 -22.02 -23.44 -20.79
CA LEU A 236 -21.41 -24.26 -21.83
C LEU A 236 -20.27 -25.15 -21.29
N GLY A 237 -19.66 -24.77 -20.15
CA GLY A 237 -18.64 -25.53 -19.42
C GLY A 237 -19.19 -26.38 -18.26
N ASP A 238 -20.51 -26.49 -18.06
CA ASP A 238 -21.07 -27.24 -16.93
C ASP A 238 -20.75 -28.72 -17.01
N VAL A 239 -20.48 -29.34 -15.88
CA VAL A 239 -20.08 -30.75 -15.74
C VAL A 239 -20.95 -31.51 -14.74
N ALA A 240 -21.79 -30.84 -13.97
CA ALA A 240 -22.75 -31.44 -13.05
C ALA A 240 -23.87 -30.44 -12.69
N VAL A 241 -24.94 -30.95 -12.09
CA VAL A 241 -25.88 -30.15 -11.30
C VAL A 241 -25.84 -30.66 -9.87
N ALA A 242 -25.57 -29.75 -8.91
CA ALA A 242 -25.53 -30.08 -7.49
C ALA A 242 -26.85 -29.72 -6.79
N VAL A 243 -27.26 -30.55 -5.84
CA VAL A 243 -28.42 -30.35 -4.96
C VAL A 243 -28.02 -30.65 -3.52
N HIS A 244 -28.71 -30.06 -2.55
CA HIS A 244 -28.41 -30.36 -1.14
C HIS A 244 -28.87 -31.82 -0.81
N PRO A 245 -28.05 -32.63 -0.12
CA PRO A 245 -28.37 -34.03 0.19
C PRO A 245 -29.70 -34.21 0.96
N ASP A 246 -30.07 -33.26 1.80
CA ASP A 246 -31.29 -33.31 2.63
C ASP A 246 -32.44 -32.47 2.04
N ASP A 247 -32.41 -32.13 0.76
CA ASP A 247 -33.50 -31.43 0.09
C ASP A 247 -34.48 -32.46 -0.52
N GLU A 248 -35.61 -32.65 0.15
CA GLU A 248 -36.64 -33.63 -0.24
C GLU A 248 -37.16 -33.42 -1.68
N ARG A 249 -37.06 -32.19 -2.21
CA ARG A 249 -37.45 -31.89 -3.61
C ARG A 249 -36.61 -32.64 -4.64
N PHE A 250 -35.34 -32.91 -4.28
CA PHE A 250 -34.34 -33.40 -5.23
C PHE A 250 -33.70 -34.74 -4.86
N THR A 251 -33.95 -35.31 -3.67
CA THR A 251 -33.35 -36.59 -3.25
C THR A 251 -33.59 -37.74 -4.26
N GLY A 252 -34.73 -37.76 -4.93
CA GLY A 252 -35.07 -38.76 -5.96
C GLY A 252 -34.30 -38.59 -7.28
N TYR A 253 -33.59 -37.52 -7.47
CA TYR A 253 -32.85 -37.22 -8.69
C TYR A 253 -31.32 -37.37 -8.53
N ILE A 254 -30.81 -37.51 -7.31
CA ILE A 254 -29.38 -37.74 -7.04
C ILE A 254 -28.91 -39.00 -7.76
N GLY A 255 -27.82 -38.90 -8.52
CA GLY A 255 -27.26 -39.97 -9.33
C GLY A 255 -27.93 -40.14 -10.70
N LYS A 256 -29.01 -39.40 -11.02
CA LYS A 256 -29.55 -39.33 -12.38
C LYS A 256 -28.70 -38.44 -13.27
N THR A 257 -28.98 -38.43 -14.56
CA THR A 257 -28.29 -37.66 -15.58
C THR A 257 -29.25 -36.65 -16.21
N VAL A 258 -28.79 -35.43 -16.39
CA VAL A 258 -29.46 -34.38 -17.16
C VAL A 258 -28.66 -34.07 -18.44
N ILE A 259 -29.31 -33.54 -19.44
CA ILE A 259 -28.69 -33.08 -20.68
C ILE A 259 -28.43 -31.57 -20.55
N LEU A 260 -27.19 -31.15 -20.70
CA LEU A 260 -26.80 -29.75 -20.79
C LEU A 260 -27.35 -29.16 -22.09
N PRO A 261 -28.27 -28.18 -22.05
CA PRO A 261 -28.81 -27.56 -23.26
C PRO A 261 -27.72 -26.97 -24.16
N LEU A 262 -27.97 -26.83 -25.43
CA LEU A 262 -27.10 -26.28 -26.49
C LEU A 262 -25.86 -27.15 -26.79
N VAL A 263 -25.21 -27.70 -25.76
CA VAL A 263 -24.02 -28.56 -25.88
C VAL A 263 -24.39 -30.04 -26.08
N ASN A 264 -25.56 -30.44 -25.64
CA ASN A 264 -26.04 -31.85 -25.66
C ASN A 264 -25.12 -32.83 -24.89
N ARG A 265 -24.45 -32.35 -23.83
CA ARG A 265 -23.62 -33.17 -22.95
C ARG A 265 -24.47 -33.76 -21.82
N GLU A 266 -24.31 -35.05 -21.56
CA GLU A 266 -24.87 -35.67 -20.36
C GLU A 266 -24.03 -35.35 -19.15
N ILE A 267 -24.65 -34.81 -18.08
CA ILE A 267 -24.00 -34.45 -16.85
C ILE A 267 -24.76 -35.02 -15.63
N PRO A 268 -24.07 -35.47 -14.57
CA PRO A 268 -24.70 -36.08 -13.41
C PRO A 268 -25.35 -35.06 -12.48
N VAL A 269 -26.39 -35.51 -11.77
CA VAL A 269 -26.94 -34.82 -10.59
C VAL A 269 -26.20 -35.33 -9.34
N ILE A 270 -25.49 -34.47 -8.65
CA ILE A 270 -24.68 -34.78 -7.47
C ILE A 270 -25.30 -34.20 -6.19
N ALA A 271 -24.93 -34.77 -5.03
CA ALA A 271 -25.31 -34.23 -3.74
C ALA A 271 -24.12 -33.50 -3.09
N ASP A 272 -24.25 -32.21 -2.76
CA ASP A 272 -23.25 -31.48 -2.06
C ASP A 272 -23.86 -30.53 -1.00
N ALA A 273 -23.34 -30.57 0.22
CA ALA A 273 -23.84 -29.77 1.35
C ALA A 273 -23.59 -28.25 1.20
N TYR A 274 -22.79 -27.85 0.23
CA TYR A 274 -22.57 -26.45 -0.12
C TYR A 274 -23.83 -25.77 -0.67
N VAL A 275 -24.74 -26.54 -1.31
CA VAL A 275 -25.94 -25.99 -1.96
C VAL A 275 -26.94 -25.47 -0.91
N GLU A 276 -27.31 -24.20 -1.03
CA GLU A 276 -28.34 -23.58 -0.19
C GLU A 276 -29.76 -23.93 -0.74
N LYS A 277 -30.56 -24.61 0.08
CA LYS A 277 -31.89 -25.09 -0.32
C LYS A 277 -32.87 -23.99 -0.75
N GLU A 278 -32.74 -22.81 -0.11
CA GLU A 278 -33.67 -21.69 -0.29
C GLU A 278 -33.16 -20.65 -1.31
N PHE A 279 -31.94 -20.81 -1.82
CA PHE A 279 -31.40 -19.88 -2.81
C PHE A 279 -31.73 -20.33 -4.23
N GLY A 280 -32.20 -19.39 -5.05
CA GLY A 280 -32.58 -19.66 -6.45
C GLY A 280 -33.60 -20.76 -6.59
N THR A 281 -33.21 -21.88 -7.21
CA THR A 281 -34.05 -23.07 -7.37
C THR A 281 -33.74 -24.18 -6.38
N GLY A 282 -32.65 -24.10 -5.63
CA GLY A 282 -32.08 -25.16 -4.82
C GLY A 282 -31.30 -26.22 -5.63
N ALA A 283 -31.18 -26.03 -6.95
CA ALA A 283 -30.31 -26.80 -7.84
C ALA A 283 -29.29 -25.85 -8.48
N VAL A 284 -28.00 -26.14 -8.33
CA VAL A 284 -26.88 -25.28 -8.77
C VAL A 284 -26.13 -25.98 -9.90
N LYS A 285 -25.90 -25.29 -11.02
CA LYS A 285 -25.00 -25.74 -12.06
C LYS A 285 -23.55 -25.71 -11.57
N ILE A 286 -22.74 -26.67 -11.96
CA ILE A 286 -21.34 -26.77 -11.52
C ILE A 286 -20.41 -26.59 -12.71
N THR A 287 -19.63 -25.49 -12.67
CA THR A 287 -18.67 -25.12 -13.71
C THR A 287 -17.28 -24.92 -13.08
N PRO A 288 -16.52 -25.96 -12.78
CA PRO A 288 -15.29 -25.89 -11.99
C PRO A 288 -14.21 -24.98 -12.56
N ALA A 289 -14.21 -24.70 -13.86
CA ALA A 289 -13.24 -23.84 -14.51
C ALA A 289 -13.59 -22.33 -14.43
N HIS A 290 -14.78 -21.95 -13.94
CA HIS A 290 -15.29 -20.57 -14.02
C HIS A 290 -15.97 -20.05 -12.74
N ASP A 291 -15.93 -20.83 -11.66
CA ASP A 291 -16.38 -20.42 -10.33
C ASP A 291 -15.53 -21.07 -9.25
N PRO A 292 -15.00 -20.31 -8.26
CA PRO A 292 -14.15 -20.86 -7.19
C PRO A 292 -14.84 -21.91 -6.32
N ASN A 293 -16.14 -21.75 -6.05
CA ASN A 293 -16.90 -22.72 -5.24
C ASN A 293 -17.19 -24.00 -6.04
N ASP A 294 -17.52 -23.84 -7.31
CA ASP A 294 -17.71 -24.97 -8.23
C ASP A 294 -16.40 -25.75 -8.44
N PHE A 295 -15.24 -25.05 -8.41
CA PHE A 295 -13.93 -25.71 -8.45
C PHE A 295 -13.70 -26.62 -7.25
N GLU A 296 -14.00 -26.17 -6.03
CA GLU A 296 -13.91 -26.96 -4.82
C GLU A 296 -14.88 -28.17 -4.83
N ILE A 297 -16.10 -27.94 -5.32
CA ILE A 297 -17.07 -29.03 -5.55
C ILE A 297 -16.52 -30.02 -6.57
N GLY A 298 -15.97 -29.51 -7.66
CA GLY A 298 -15.36 -30.32 -8.72
C GLY A 298 -14.24 -31.22 -8.21
N ILE A 299 -13.35 -30.71 -7.33
CA ILE A 299 -12.30 -31.52 -6.69
C ILE A 299 -12.91 -32.60 -5.79
N ARG A 300 -13.89 -32.26 -4.93
CA ARG A 300 -14.52 -33.22 -4.01
C ARG A 300 -15.21 -34.37 -4.74
N HIS A 301 -15.80 -34.06 -5.88
CA HIS A 301 -16.56 -35.05 -6.69
C HIS A 301 -15.80 -35.59 -7.90
N ASN A 302 -14.50 -35.25 -8.03
CA ASN A 302 -13.65 -35.63 -9.16
C ASN A 302 -14.30 -35.37 -10.54
N LEU A 303 -14.83 -34.14 -10.71
CA LEU A 303 -15.46 -33.69 -11.93
C LEU A 303 -14.43 -33.10 -12.91
N ASP A 304 -14.80 -33.14 -14.21
CA ASP A 304 -14.01 -32.49 -15.25
C ASP A 304 -13.94 -30.96 -15.07
N GLN A 305 -12.89 -30.34 -15.59
CA GLN A 305 -12.66 -28.90 -15.55
C GLN A 305 -12.60 -28.35 -16.97
N ILE A 306 -13.76 -27.96 -17.52
CA ILE A 306 -13.89 -27.49 -18.89
C ILE A 306 -13.78 -25.96 -18.93
N ASN A 307 -12.62 -25.45 -19.37
CA ASN A 307 -12.42 -24.03 -19.60
C ASN A 307 -12.98 -23.64 -20.97
N ILE A 308 -13.88 -22.66 -21.02
CA ILE A 308 -14.53 -22.17 -22.25
C ILE A 308 -14.02 -20.80 -22.69
N PHE A 309 -13.11 -20.16 -21.94
CA PHE A 309 -12.56 -18.85 -22.27
C PHE A 309 -11.10 -18.92 -22.72
N ASN A 310 -10.74 -18.02 -23.62
CA ASN A 310 -9.38 -17.60 -23.87
C ASN A 310 -8.91 -16.60 -22.80
N GLU A 311 -7.62 -16.25 -22.78
CA GLU A 311 -7.04 -15.29 -21.84
C GLU A 311 -7.63 -13.87 -21.95
N ASP A 312 -8.15 -13.50 -23.12
CA ASP A 312 -8.81 -12.21 -23.37
C ASP A 312 -10.31 -12.23 -23.06
N ALA A 313 -10.81 -13.33 -22.47
CA ALA A 313 -12.21 -13.60 -22.18
C ALA A 313 -13.12 -13.72 -23.42
N THR A 314 -12.56 -13.98 -24.59
CA THR A 314 -13.35 -14.50 -25.72
C THR A 314 -13.59 -16.01 -25.54
N LEU A 315 -14.64 -16.54 -26.18
CA LEU A 315 -14.97 -17.97 -26.10
C LEU A 315 -13.99 -18.78 -26.93
N ASN A 316 -13.56 -19.95 -26.41
CA ASN A 316 -12.70 -20.90 -27.14
C ASN A 316 -13.49 -22.04 -27.78
N GLU A 317 -12.79 -23.03 -28.34
CA GLU A 317 -13.35 -24.18 -29.05
C GLU A 317 -14.23 -25.13 -28.20
N ASN A 318 -14.21 -24.99 -26.88
CA ASN A 318 -15.08 -25.78 -25.98
C ASN A 318 -16.49 -25.16 -25.84
N ALA A 319 -16.69 -23.95 -26.37
CA ALA A 319 -18.02 -23.35 -26.50
C ALA A 319 -18.80 -23.88 -27.73
N ILE A 320 -20.04 -23.44 -27.86
CA ILE A 320 -20.81 -23.71 -29.10
C ILE A 320 -20.21 -22.93 -30.27
N ALA A 321 -20.33 -23.48 -31.50
CA ALA A 321 -19.66 -22.94 -32.68
C ALA A 321 -19.97 -21.46 -32.95
N ASP A 322 -21.22 -21.04 -32.68
CA ASP A 322 -21.67 -19.67 -32.90
C ASP A 322 -21.07 -18.65 -31.89
N CYS A 323 -20.50 -19.14 -30.79
CA CYS A 323 -19.83 -18.29 -29.77
C CYS A 323 -18.32 -18.23 -29.92
N VAL A 324 -17.67 -19.14 -30.64
CA VAL A 324 -16.19 -19.19 -30.73
C VAL A 324 -15.60 -17.88 -31.24
N GLY A 325 -14.70 -17.31 -30.49
CA GLY A 325 -14.04 -16.04 -30.78
C GLY A 325 -14.85 -14.78 -30.40
N MET A 326 -16.09 -14.92 -29.91
CA MET A 326 -16.90 -13.81 -29.44
C MET A 326 -16.49 -13.36 -28.03
N ASP A 327 -16.73 -12.09 -27.74
CA ASP A 327 -16.69 -11.59 -26.35
C ASP A 327 -17.74 -12.31 -25.48
N ARG A 328 -17.41 -12.55 -24.21
CA ARG A 328 -18.27 -13.25 -23.25
C ARG A 328 -19.68 -12.67 -23.12
N TYR A 329 -19.83 -11.34 -23.21
CA TYR A 329 -21.14 -10.69 -23.11
C TYR A 329 -21.95 -10.80 -24.41
N GLU A 330 -21.28 -10.83 -25.55
CA GLU A 330 -21.92 -11.10 -26.84
C GLU A 330 -22.44 -12.56 -26.87
N CYS A 331 -21.56 -13.50 -26.48
CA CYS A 331 -21.96 -14.91 -26.37
C CYS A 331 -23.14 -15.13 -25.39
N ARG A 332 -23.20 -14.39 -24.28
CA ARG A 332 -24.32 -14.41 -23.34
C ARG A 332 -25.65 -14.14 -24.02
N GLN A 333 -25.69 -13.19 -24.95
CA GLN A 333 -26.93 -12.90 -25.69
C GLN A 333 -27.30 -14.03 -26.63
N VAL A 334 -26.34 -14.59 -27.36
CA VAL A 334 -26.54 -15.75 -28.25
C VAL A 334 -27.10 -16.96 -27.45
N VAL A 335 -26.46 -17.28 -26.33
CA VAL A 335 -26.90 -18.37 -25.45
C VAL A 335 -28.36 -18.17 -24.97
N LEU A 336 -28.71 -16.95 -24.57
CA LEU A 336 -30.06 -16.65 -24.10
C LEU A 336 -31.12 -16.74 -25.23
N GLU A 337 -30.77 -16.35 -26.44
CA GLU A 337 -31.65 -16.47 -27.61
C GLU A 337 -31.88 -17.93 -27.98
N GLU A 338 -30.83 -18.72 -28.12
CA GLU A 338 -30.87 -20.14 -28.38
C GLU A 338 -31.68 -20.90 -27.32
N LEU A 339 -31.49 -20.61 -26.04
CA LEU A 339 -32.26 -21.22 -24.94
C LEU A 339 -33.76 -20.90 -25.03
N LYS A 340 -34.13 -19.70 -25.48
CA LYS A 340 -35.54 -19.32 -25.69
C LYS A 340 -36.13 -20.04 -26.91
N GLU A 341 -35.40 -20.11 -28.02
CA GLU A 341 -35.83 -20.79 -29.23
C GLU A 341 -36.05 -22.29 -29.01
N GLN A 342 -35.16 -22.92 -28.24
CA GLN A 342 -35.25 -24.34 -27.92
C GLN A 342 -36.17 -24.66 -26.73
N GLY A 343 -36.74 -23.62 -26.06
CA GLY A 343 -37.70 -23.77 -24.96
C GLY A 343 -37.11 -24.21 -23.64
N PHE A 344 -35.80 -24.00 -23.43
CA PHE A 344 -35.09 -24.26 -22.16
C PHE A 344 -35.08 -23.05 -21.23
N PHE A 345 -35.25 -21.84 -21.73
CA PHE A 345 -35.37 -20.64 -20.94
C PHE A 345 -36.71 -20.57 -20.20
N ILE A 346 -36.70 -20.43 -18.87
CA ILE A 346 -37.95 -20.41 -18.07
C ILE A 346 -38.35 -18.97 -17.74
N LYS A 347 -37.45 -18.20 -17.09
CA LYS A 347 -37.68 -16.81 -16.70
C LYS A 347 -36.36 -16.13 -16.39
N GLN A 348 -36.39 -14.80 -16.24
CA GLN A 348 -35.32 -14.02 -15.59
C GLN A 348 -35.95 -13.13 -14.53
N GLU A 349 -35.16 -12.84 -13.48
CA GLU A 349 -35.58 -11.94 -12.42
C GLU A 349 -34.41 -11.02 -12.03
N PRO A 350 -34.68 -9.74 -11.65
CA PRO A 350 -33.63 -8.83 -11.21
C PRO A 350 -32.89 -9.40 -10.01
N HIS A 351 -31.57 -9.27 -10.04
CA HIS A 351 -30.70 -9.76 -8.97
C HIS A 351 -29.50 -8.84 -8.82
N ASP A 352 -29.35 -8.26 -7.62
CA ASP A 352 -28.17 -7.47 -7.28
C ASP A 352 -27.08 -8.40 -6.76
N HIS A 353 -25.88 -8.31 -7.29
CA HIS A 353 -24.75 -9.10 -6.83
C HIS A 353 -23.46 -8.27 -6.87
N GLU A 354 -22.44 -8.75 -6.16
CA GLU A 354 -21.12 -8.14 -6.17
C GLU A 354 -20.28 -8.76 -7.30
N VAL A 355 -19.70 -7.89 -8.14
CA VAL A 355 -18.86 -8.28 -9.27
C VAL A 355 -17.43 -7.83 -9.01
N GLY A 356 -16.46 -8.73 -9.19
CA GLY A 356 -15.05 -8.44 -9.05
C GLY A 356 -14.49 -7.63 -10.22
N HIS A 357 -13.79 -6.56 -9.92
CA HIS A 357 -13.11 -5.70 -10.90
C HIS A 357 -11.62 -5.64 -10.64
N CYS A 358 -10.83 -5.58 -11.68
CA CYS A 358 -9.39 -5.34 -11.55
C CYS A 358 -9.13 -3.95 -10.94
N TYR A 359 -8.49 -3.89 -9.81
CA TYR A 359 -8.18 -2.65 -9.06
C TYR A 359 -7.37 -1.62 -9.87
N ARG A 360 -6.79 -1.99 -11.02
CA ARG A 360 -5.96 -1.12 -11.87
C ARG A 360 -6.63 -0.64 -13.14
N CYS A 361 -7.38 -1.49 -13.82
CA CYS A 361 -8.01 -1.14 -15.09
C CYS A 361 -9.54 -1.09 -15.03
N HIS A 362 -10.14 -1.49 -13.90
CA HIS A 362 -11.58 -1.57 -13.64
C HIS A 362 -12.36 -2.50 -14.60
N THR A 363 -11.65 -3.38 -15.32
CA THR A 363 -12.30 -4.42 -16.11
C THR A 363 -12.82 -5.52 -15.20
N VAL A 364 -14.02 -6.02 -15.45
CA VAL A 364 -14.58 -7.19 -14.77
C VAL A 364 -13.63 -8.37 -14.94
N ILE A 365 -13.21 -8.97 -13.83
CA ILE A 365 -12.31 -10.13 -13.83
C ILE A 365 -13.06 -11.42 -14.21
N GLU A 366 -12.29 -12.44 -14.59
CA GLU A 366 -12.79 -13.79 -14.79
C GLU A 366 -12.18 -14.75 -13.77
N PRO A 367 -12.98 -15.53 -13.04
CA PRO A 367 -12.48 -16.75 -12.44
C PRO A 367 -11.97 -17.67 -13.56
N TYR A 368 -10.66 -17.93 -13.58
CA TYR A 368 -9.99 -18.59 -14.69
C TYR A 368 -9.06 -19.70 -14.21
N LEU A 369 -9.16 -20.85 -14.82
CA LEU A 369 -8.35 -22.02 -14.47
C LEU A 369 -6.97 -21.90 -15.12
N SER A 370 -5.93 -21.69 -14.32
CA SER A 370 -4.56 -21.48 -14.80
C SER A 370 -3.51 -22.16 -13.93
N GLU A 371 -2.39 -22.52 -14.53
CA GLU A 371 -1.22 -23.02 -13.82
C GLU A 371 -0.34 -21.86 -13.38
N GLN A 372 -0.21 -21.67 -12.06
CA GLN A 372 0.44 -20.52 -11.45
C GLN A 372 1.43 -20.96 -10.36
N TRP A 373 2.34 -20.05 -9.96
CA TRP A 373 3.21 -20.22 -8.83
C TRP A 373 2.55 -19.71 -7.55
N PHE A 374 2.63 -20.51 -6.49
CA PHE A 374 2.02 -20.21 -5.19
C PHE A 374 3.03 -20.33 -4.05
N VAL A 375 2.81 -19.55 -2.99
CA VAL A 375 3.47 -19.69 -1.68
C VAL A 375 2.49 -20.30 -0.69
N LYS A 376 2.91 -21.35 0.04
CA LYS A 376 2.15 -21.95 1.15
C LYS A 376 2.17 -21.00 2.35
N MET A 377 1.09 -20.25 2.54
CA MET A 377 1.06 -19.16 3.52
C MET A 377 0.88 -19.63 4.96
N ASN A 378 0.20 -20.74 5.21
CA ASN A 378 -0.09 -21.23 6.58
C ASN A 378 1.16 -21.38 7.44
N LEU A 379 2.29 -21.81 6.87
CA LEU A 379 3.55 -22.01 7.59
C LEU A 379 4.22 -20.68 7.98
N LEU A 380 3.98 -19.62 7.20
CA LEU A 380 4.50 -18.28 7.46
C LEU A 380 3.57 -17.48 8.38
N ALA A 381 2.27 -17.73 8.32
CA ALA A 381 1.26 -16.99 9.06
C ALA A 381 1.31 -17.24 10.56
N LYS A 382 1.52 -18.49 10.99
CA LYS A 382 1.47 -18.85 12.42
C LYS A 382 2.46 -18.06 13.28
N PRO A 383 3.76 -17.98 12.96
CA PRO A 383 4.69 -17.14 13.73
C PRO A 383 4.30 -15.66 13.74
N ALA A 384 3.73 -15.16 12.65
CA ALA A 384 3.31 -13.77 12.52
C ALA A 384 2.06 -13.45 13.37
N ILE A 385 1.12 -14.39 13.49
CA ILE A 385 -0.02 -14.31 14.42
C ILE A 385 0.51 -14.27 15.86
N ASP A 386 1.37 -15.22 16.22
CA ASP A 386 1.95 -15.33 17.56
C ASP A 386 2.68 -14.04 17.99
N ALA A 387 3.45 -13.41 17.08
CA ALA A 387 4.19 -12.17 17.35
C ALA A 387 3.24 -11.00 17.68
N VAL A 388 2.14 -10.87 16.92
CA VAL A 388 1.13 -9.83 17.18
C VAL A 388 0.33 -10.11 18.45
N GLU A 389 0.00 -11.36 18.73
CA GLU A 389 -0.70 -11.74 19.97
C GLU A 389 0.13 -11.46 21.22
N LYS A 390 1.46 -11.69 21.15
CA LYS A 390 2.42 -11.39 22.21
C LYS A 390 2.77 -9.91 22.36
N GLY A 391 2.33 -9.06 21.42
CA GLY A 391 2.63 -7.63 21.43
C GLY A 391 4.07 -7.30 20.99
N GLU A 392 4.74 -8.19 20.25
CA GLU A 392 6.03 -7.90 19.61
C GLU A 392 5.86 -6.92 18.45
N VAL A 393 4.66 -6.88 17.83
CA VAL A 393 4.20 -5.87 16.88
C VAL A 393 2.92 -5.25 17.41
N VAL A 394 2.89 -3.91 17.52
CA VAL A 394 1.76 -3.14 18.06
C VAL A 394 1.16 -2.26 16.99
N PHE A 395 -0.17 -2.30 16.84
CA PHE A 395 -0.91 -1.49 15.88
C PHE A 395 -1.48 -0.21 16.52
N HIS A 396 -1.31 0.91 15.85
CA HIS A 396 -1.87 2.20 16.24
C HIS A 396 -2.79 2.74 15.14
N PRO A 397 -4.12 2.83 15.40
CA PRO A 397 -4.86 2.42 16.60
C PRO A 397 -5.04 0.90 16.72
N ASP A 398 -5.23 0.40 17.94
CA ASP A 398 -5.32 -1.03 18.30
C ASP A 398 -6.43 -1.81 17.55
N ARG A 399 -7.47 -1.14 17.06
CA ARG A 399 -8.54 -1.80 16.28
C ARG A 399 -8.01 -2.61 15.09
N TRP A 400 -6.88 -2.22 14.51
CA TRP A 400 -6.26 -2.90 13.37
C TRP A 400 -5.63 -4.24 13.73
N ARG A 401 -5.28 -4.44 15.02
CA ARG A 401 -4.85 -5.75 15.51
C ARG A 401 -5.89 -6.84 15.25
N LYS A 402 -7.18 -6.54 15.55
CA LYS A 402 -8.26 -7.50 15.31
C LYS A 402 -8.47 -7.76 13.81
N VAL A 403 -8.41 -6.72 12.99
CA VAL A 403 -8.56 -6.83 11.54
C VAL A 403 -7.44 -7.69 10.95
N TYR A 404 -6.19 -7.45 11.36
CA TYR A 404 -5.02 -8.25 10.99
C TYR A 404 -5.19 -9.73 11.36
N LEU A 405 -5.51 -10.02 12.62
CA LEU A 405 -5.65 -11.40 13.12
C LEU A 405 -6.78 -12.16 12.41
N ASN A 406 -7.90 -11.51 12.12
CA ASN A 406 -9.00 -12.13 11.39
C ASN A 406 -8.56 -12.56 9.97
N TRP A 407 -7.87 -11.69 9.26
CA TRP A 407 -7.36 -12.00 7.92
C TRP A 407 -6.31 -13.10 7.96
N MET A 408 -5.34 -13.02 8.88
CA MET A 408 -4.26 -14.01 9.03
C MET A 408 -4.77 -15.42 9.35
N ASN A 409 -5.85 -15.53 10.13
CA ASN A 409 -6.47 -16.82 10.45
C ASN A 409 -7.21 -17.44 9.27
N GLY A 410 -7.62 -16.64 8.29
CA GLY A 410 -8.28 -17.09 7.06
C GLY A 410 -7.37 -17.12 5.83
N ILE A 411 -6.05 -16.93 6.01
CA ILE A 411 -5.12 -16.76 4.90
C ILE A 411 -5.07 -17.99 3.98
N ARG A 412 -5.12 -17.76 2.68
CA ARG A 412 -4.97 -18.76 1.62
C ARG A 412 -3.59 -18.72 1.01
N ASP A 413 -3.24 -19.73 0.22
CA ASP A 413 -1.98 -19.73 -0.53
C ASP A 413 -1.95 -18.57 -1.52
N TRP A 414 -0.81 -17.89 -1.58
CA TRP A 414 -0.63 -16.66 -2.34
C TRP A 414 -0.13 -16.96 -3.75
N CYS A 415 -0.91 -16.59 -4.78
CA CYS A 415 -0.50 -16.62 -6.17
C CYS A 415 0.52 -15.51 -6.42
N ILE A 416 1.77 -15.89 -6.72
CA ILE A 416 2.90 -14.96 -6.88
C ILE A 416 3.33 -14.72 -8.32
N SER A 417 2.83 -15.45 -9.29
CA SER A 417 3.17 -15.25 -10.71
C SER A 417 2.26 -14.23 -11.40
N ARG A 418 2.85 -13.42 -12.27
CA ARG A 418 2.16 -12.42 -13.08
C ARG A 418 2.65 -12.52 -14.52
N GLN A 419 1.72 -12.53 -15.49
CA GLN A 419 1.97 -12.65 -16.92
C GLN A 419 2.21 -11.27 -17.57
N ILE A 420 2.95 -10.42 -16.87
CA ILE A 420 3.40 -9.11 -17.33
C ILE A 420 4.89 -9.13 -17.66
N TRP A 421 5.40 -8.09 -18.29
CA TRP A 421 6.81 -8.02 -18.68
C TRP A 421 7.68 -7.22 -17.71
N TRP A 422 7.07 -6.34 -16.92
CA TRP A 422 7.74 -5.48 -15.97
C TRP A 422 7.70 -6.04 -14.55
N GLY A 423 8.85 -6.42 -14.02
CA GLY A 423 9.00 -6.96 -12.66
C GLY A 423 10.19 -7.90 -12.54
N HIS A 424 10.33 -8.51 -11.37
CA HIS A 424 11.34 -9.55 -11.12
C HIS A 424 10.95 -10.84 -11.82
N ARG A 425 11.71 -11.29 -12.81
CA ARG A 425 11.45 -12.60 -13.44
C ARG A 425 11.59 -13.71 -12.42
N ILE A 426 10.67 -14.68 -12.49
CA ILE A 426 10.71 -15.87 -11.65
C ILE A 426 12.02 -16.63 -11.91
N PRO A 427 12.85 -16.87 -10.86
CA PRO A 427 14.18 -17.46 -11.04
C PRO A 427 14.12 -19.00 -11.12
N VAL A 428 13.18 -19.51 -11.91
CA VAL A 428 13.03 -20.93 -12.22
C VAL A 428 13.45 -21.20 -13.65
N TYR A 429 14.16 -22.29 -13.84
CA TYR A 429 14.71 -22.70 -15.11
C TYR A 429 14.25 -24.12 -15.45
N TYR A 430 13.98 -24.34 -16.72
CA TYR A 430 13.52 -25.59 -17.29
C TYR A 430 14.57 -26.14 -18.25
N CYS A 431 14.93 -27.41 -18.08
CA CYS A 431 15.83 -28.10 -19.03
C CYS A 431 15.02 -28.83 -20.07
N ARG A 432 15.27 -28.54 -21.36
CA ARG A 432 14.60 -29.24 -22.47
C ARG A 432 15.16 -30.64 -22.74
N ASP A 433 16.37 -30.94 -22.24
CA ASP A 433 17.03 -32.22 -22.49
C ASP A 433 16.61 -33.30 -21.50
N CYS A 434 16.35 -32.97 -20.22
CA CYS A 434 16.00 -33.93 -19.19
C CYS A 434 14.74 -33.57 -18.38
N THR A 435 14.00 -32.54 -18.75
CA THR A 435 12.78 -32.06 -18.12
C THR A 435 12.94 -31.59 -16.65
N GLU A 436 14.17 -31.41 -16.18
CA GLU A 436 14.46 -30.90 -14.85
C GLU A 436 13.93 -29.48 -14.68
N VAL A 437 13.34 -29.18 -13.51
CA VAL A 437 12.88 -27.86 -13.10
C VAL A 437 13.61 -27.47 -11.83
N PHE A 438 14.35 -26.36 -11.86
CA PHE A 438 15.15 -25.91 -10.74
C PHE A 438 15.16 -24.40 -10.60
N ALA A 439 15.35 -23.90 -9.38
CA ALA A 439 15.50 -22.48 -9.10
C ALA A 439 16.98 -22.12 -8.89
N SER A 440 17.39 -20.93 -9.35
CA SER A 440 18.75 -20.43 -9.19
C SER A 440 18.79 -18.95 -8.89
N ILE A 441 19.71 -18.54 -7.99
CA ILE A 441 19.95 -17.13 -7.64
C ILE A 441 20.65 -16.41 -8.80
N GLU A 442 21.67 -17.06 -9.34
CA GLU A 442 22.39 -16.57 -10.50
C GLU A 442 21.85 -17.23 -11.78
N GLU A 443 22.00 -16.58 -12.92
CA GLU A 443 21.60 -17.14 -14.21
C GLU A 443 22.45 -18.37 -14.54
N PRO A 444 21.87 -19.59 -14.60
CA PRO A 444 22.63 -20.80 -14.84
C PRO A 444 23.01 -20.93 -16.32
N THR A 445 24.17 -21.47 -16.59
CA THR A 445 24.63 -21.78 -17.95
C THR A 445 24.35 -23.23 -18.35
N THR A 446 24.15 -24.12 -17.37
CA THR A 446 23.92 -25.56 -17.56
C THR A 446 22.91 -26.10 -16.57
N CYS A 447 22.22 -27.17 -16.97
CA CYS A 447 21.31 -27.91 -16.11
C CYS A 447 22.07 -28.64 -15.00
N PRO A 448 21.70 -28.50 -13.72
CA PRO A 448 22.40 -29.20 -12.62
C PRO A 448 22.22 -30.73 -12.64
N ASN A 449 21.18 -31.25 -13.31
CA ASN A 449 20.91 -32.68 -13.39
C ASN A 449 21.66 -33.36 -14.54
N CYS A 450 21.59 -32.83 -15.78
CA CYS A 450 22.17 -33.49 -16.94
C CYS A 450 23.41 -32.78 -17.52
N GLY A 451 23.76 -31.59 -17.06
CA GLY A 451 24.86 -30.78 -17.60
C GLY A 451 24.60 -30.14 -18.97
N GLY A 452 23.41 -30.33 -19.55
CA GLY A 452 23.03 -29.75 -20.84
C GLY A 452 22.83 -28.22 -20.74
N SER A 453 23.09 -27.51 -21.83
CA SER A 453 22.93 -26.03 -21.93
C SER A 453 21.57 -25.60 -22.48
N ASN A 454 20.69 -26.54 -22.83
CA ASN A 454 19.40 -26.24 -23.43
C ASN A 454 18.36 -25.94 -22.31
N ILE A 455 18.60 -24.83 -21.60
CA ILE A 455 17.78 -24.36 -20.50
C ILE A 455 17.09 -23.03 -20.87
N TYR A 456 15.91 -22.78 -20.30
CA TYR A 456 15.22 -21.50 -20.43
C TYR A 456 14.59 -21.12 -19.11
N GLN A 457 14.48 -19.81 -18.87
CA GLN A 457 13.89 -19.25 -17.66
C GLN A 457 12.37 -19.11 -17.81
N ASP A 458 11.63 -19.28 -16.72
CA ASP A 458 10.20 -18.96 -16.64
C ASP A 458 9.93 -17.55 -17.19
N GLU A 459 8.83 -17.38 -17.94
CA GLU A 459 8.52 -16.10 -18.59
C GLU A 459 7.79 -15.13 -17.69
N ASP A 460 7.15 -15.63 -16.64
CA ASP A 460 6.40 -14.83 -15.69
C ASP A 460 7.32 -14.00 -14.79
N VAL A 461 6.75 -12.94 -14.23
CA VAL A 461 7.40 -12.14 -13.18
C VAL A 461 6.68 -12.36 -11.86
N LEU A 462 7.35 -12.01 -10.77
CA LEU A 462 6.79 -12.07 -9.43
C LEU A 462 5.83 -10.90 -9.19
N ASP A 463 4.82 -11.14 -8.37
CA ASP A 463 3.98 -10.11 -7.79
C ASP A 463 4.84 -9.02 -7.12
N THR A 464 4.50 -7.75 -7.33
CA THR A 464 5.17 -6.59 -6.73
C THR A 464 5.39 -6.75 -5.23
N TRP A 465 4.41 -7.29 -4.52
CA TRP A 465 4.45 -7.47 -3.08
C TRP A 465 5.47 -8.52 -2.63
N PHE A 466 5.91 -9.41 -3.51
CA PHE A 466 6.97 -10.36 -3.22
C PHE A 466 8.34 -9.69 -3.00
N SER A 467 8.62 -8.60 -3.68
CA SER A 467 9.82 -7.79 -3.43
C SER A 467 9.61 -6.79 -2.29
N SER A 468 8.44 -6.13 -2.26
CA SER A 468 8.17 -5.06 -1.29
C SER A 468 8.11 -5.57 0.15
N GLN A 469 7.72 -6.84 0.38
CA GLN A 469 7.74 -7.46 1.71
C GLN A 469 9.14 -7.59 2.34
N LEU A 470 10.20 -7.49 1.54
CA LEU A 470 11.59 -7.60 2.01
C LEU A 470 12.17 -6.23 2.41
N TRP A 471 11.43 -5.15 2.17
CA TRP A 471 11.88 -3.76 2.29
C TRP A 471 12.58 -3.43 3.60
N PRO A 472 12.11 -3.83 4.80
CA PRO A 472 12.75 -3.49 6.06
C PRO A 472 14.19 -4.01 6.24
N PHE A 473 14.57 -5.07 5.55
CA PHE A 473 15.89 -5.68 5.70
C PHE A 473 16.69 -5.74 4.40
N SER A 474 16.05 -5.86 3.24
CA SER A 474 16.76 -5.83 1.95
C SER A 474 17.38 -4.47 1.66
N THR A 475 16.74 -3.38 2.09
CA THR A 475 17.27 -2.02 1.97
C THR A 475 18.52 -1.78 2.80
N LEU A 476 18.72 -2.56 3.85
CA LEU A 476 19.88 -2.53 4.74
C LEU A 476 20.98 -3.53 4.34
N GLY A 477 20.83 -4.17 3.17
CA GLY A 477 21.88 -4.98 2.54
C GLY A 477 21.70 -6.50 2.65
N TRP A 478 20.61 -7.00 3.27
CA TRP A 478 20.33 -8.44 3.25
C TRP A 478 20.26 -8.97 1.78
N PRO A 479 20.81 -10.17 1.45
CA PRO A 479 21.18 -11.29 2.34
C PRO A 479 22.57 -11.21 2.98
N ASP A 480 23.35 -10.17 2.69
CA ASP A 480 24.64 -9.99 3.32
C ASP A 480 24.50 -9.53 4.79
N LYS A 481 25.51 -9.85 5.61
CA LYS A 481 25.55 -9.39 7.02
C LYS A 481 26.27 -8.04 7.08
N THR A 482 25.56 -6.99 6.70
CA THR A 482 26.09 -5.63 6.75
C THR A 482 26.04 -5.05 8.16
N GLU A 483 26.87 -4.04 8.44
CA GLU A 483 26.80 -3.27 9.68
C GLU A 483 25.46 -2.57 9.83
N ASP A 484 24.94 -1.98 8.76
CA ASP A 484 23.62 -1.36 8.71
C ASP A 484 22.50 -2.31 9.13
N LEU A 485 22.50 -3.54 8.59
CA LEU A 485 21.52 -4.55 8.93
C LEU A 485 21.60 -4.96 10.41
N GLY A 486 22.81 -5.04 10.94
CA GLY A 486 23.05 -5.36 12.34
C GLY A 486 22.58 -4.29 13.31
N TYR A 487 22.68 -3.02 12.91
CA TYR A 487 22.41 -1.85 13.75
C TYR A 487 20.98 -1.32 13.61
N TYR A 488 20.45 -1.17 12.37
CA TYR A 488 19.15 -0.54 12.10
C TYR A 488 17.98 -1.51 12.02
N TYR A 489 18.20 -2.83 11.99
CA TYR A 489 17.14 -3.84 12.00
C TYR A 489 16.99 -4.52 13.37
N PRO A 490 15.78 -4.72 13.91
CA PRO A 490 14.48 -4.33 13.33
C PRO A 490 14.28 -2.82 13.31
N THR A 491 13.44 -2.34 12.38
CA THR A 491 13.02 -0.94 12.36
C THR A 491 12.05 -0.64 13.51
N ASP A 492 11.85 0.62 13.86
CA ASP A 492 11.07 0.99 15.03
C ASP A 492 9.60 1.25 14.70
N LEU A 493 9.36 1.99 13.62
CA LEU A 493 8.02 2.45 13.24
C LEU A 493 7.78 2.24 11.75
N LEU A 494 6.63 1.65 11.44
CA LEU A 494 6.07 1.63 10.09
C LEU A 494 4.83 2.51 10.03
N VAL A 495 4.78 3.47 9.12
CA VAL A 495 3.59 4.31 8.88
C VAL A 495 2.96 3.93 7.55
N THR A 496 1.67 3.59 7.52
CA THR A 496 1.04 3.08 6.31
C THR A 496 -0.44 3.46 6.20
N ASP A 497 -0.98 3.29 5.00
CA ASP A 497 -2.41 3.33 4.66
C ASP A 497 -3.09 2.00 5.00
N PRO A 498 -4.36 2.00 5.45
CA PRO A 498 -5.09 0.76 5.76
C PRO A 498 -5.25 -0.17 4.56
N GLY A 499 -5.28 0.36 3.33
CA GLY A 499 -5.47 -0.41 2.11
C GLY A 499 -4.31 -1.36 1.78
N ILE A 500 -3.14 -1.18 2.39
CA ILE A 500 -1.98 -2.06 2.16
C ILE A 500 -1.58 -2.89 3.39
N LEU A 501 -2.48 -3.00 4.37
CA LEU A 501 -2.25 -3.81 5.58
C LEU A 501 -1.95 -5.27 5.23
N PHE A 502 -2.75 -5.88 4.38
CA PHE A 502 -2.61 -7.29 3.99
C PHE A 502 -1.57 -7.50 2.90
N PHE A 503 -1.52 -6.59 1.94
CA PHE A 503 -0.54 -6.62 0.86
C PHE A 503 0.90 -6.51 1.33
N TRP A 504 1.14 -5.63 2.32
CA TRP A 504 2.49 -5.22 2.68
C TRP A 504 2.85 -5.52 4.13
N VAL A 505 2.08 -4.99 5.09
CA VAL A 505 2.41 -5.11 6.52
C VAL A 505 2.46 -6.58 6.97
N ALA A 506 1.41 -7.35 6.67
CA ALA A 506 1.33 -8.76 7.03
C ALA A 506 2.46 -9.57 6.40
N ARG A 507 2.74 -9.33 5.12
CA ARG A 507 3.79 -10.00 4.37
C ARG A 507 5.19 -9.64 4.88
N MET A 508 5.44 -8.38 5.26
CA MET A 508 6.69 -7.98 5.91
C MET A 508 6.91 -8.68 7.25
N ILE A 509 5.87 -8.81 8.09
CA ILE A 509 5.97 -9.50 9.38
C ILE A 509 6.35 -10.98 9.15
N MET A 510 5.66 -11.66 8.23
CA MET A 510 5.97 -13.05 7.88
C MET A 510 7.40 -13.21 7.36
N SER A 511 7.83 -12.36 6.44
CA SER A 511 9.17 -12.41 5.84
C SER A 511 10.27 -12.08 6.85
N GLY A 512 10.08 -11.06 7.69
CA GLY A 512 11.01 -10.70 8.75
C GLY A 512 11.24 -11.85 9.72
N LEU A 513 10.18 -12.49 10.20
CA LEU A 513 10.27 -13.67 11.08
C LEU A 513 10.93 -14.84 10.38
N LYS A 514 10.62 -15.10 9.11
CA LYS A 514 11.17 -16.23 8.34
C LYS A 514 12.66 -16.07 8.05
N PHE A 515 13.11 -14.91 7.59
CA PHE A 515 14.46 -14.71 7.07
C PHE A 515 15.42 -14.05 8.05
N MET A 516 14.89 -13.25 8.98
CA MET A 516 15.67 -12.54 10.00
C MET A 516 15.50 -13.11 11.40
N GLY A 517 14.48 -13.96 11.64
CA GLY A 517 14.17 -14.52 12.96
C GLY A 517 13.65 -13.48 13.98
N LYS A 518 13.29 -12.29 13.52
CA LYS A 518 12.78 -11.17 14.33
C LYS A 518 11.69 -10.46 13.55
N VAL A 519 10.79 -9.80 14.28
CA VAL A 519 9.80 -8.90 13.65
C VAL A 519 10.50 -7.77 12.90
N PRO A 520 9.95 -7.31 11.76
CA PRO A 520 10.61 -6.27 10.95
C PRO A 520 10.47 -4.86 11.51
N PHE A 521 9.50 -4.63 12.38
CA PHE A 521 9.21 -3.36 13.07
C PHE A 521 8.40 -3.65 14.34
N ARG A 522 8.46 -2.70 15.30
CA ARG A 522 7.75 -2.81 16.58
C ARG A 522 6.38 -2.18 16.53
N ASP A 523 6.29 -0.98 15.96
CA ASP A 523 5.06 -0.18 15.93
C ASP A 523 4.57 -0.02 14.48
N VAL A 524 3.27 -0.17 14.28
CA VAL A 524 2.59 0.05 12.98
C VAL A 524 1.56 1.16 13.16
N TYR A 525 1.85 2.34 12.63
CA TYR A 525 0.92 3.47 12.60
C TYR A 525 0.09 3.42 11.32
N ILE A 526 -1.21 3.19 11.45
CA ILE A 526 -2.14 3.17 10.32
C ILE A 526 -2.94 4.48 10.33
N HIS A 527 -2.61 5.37 9.39
CA HIS A 527 -3.32 6.63 9.22
C HIS A 527 -4.62 6.45 8.45
N GLY A 528 -5.51 7.45 8.53
CA GLY A 528 -6.74 7.47 7.75
C GLY A 528 -6.52 7.88 6.30
N VAL A 529 -7.61 7.82 5.52
CA VAL A 529 -7.62 8.20 4.09
C VAL A 529 -7.91 9.69 3.96
N VAL A 530 -7.28 10.36 2.98
CA VAL A 530 -7.57 11.75 2.65
C VAL A 530 -8.83 11.82 1.77
N MET A 531 -9.81 12.59 2.22
CA MET A 531 -11.12 12.76 1.61
C MET A 531 -11.39 14.22 1.27
N ASP A 532 -12.25 14.44 0.29
CA ASP A 532 -12.78 15.77 -0.01
C ASP A 532 -13.81 16.22 1.06
N GLU A 533 -14.29 17.45 0.99
CA GLU A 533 -15.28 18.01 1.92
C GLU A 533 -16.62 17.26 1.94
N LYS A 534 -16.90 16.47 0.91
CA LYS A 534 -18.12 15.63 0.80
C LYS A 534 -17.90 14.23 1.36
N GLY A 535 -16.73 13.94 1.95
CA GLY A 535 -16.37 12.63 2.49
C GLY A 535 -16.06 11.57 1.43
N ARG A 536 -15.74 11.97 0.19
CA ARG A 536 -15.33 11.04 -0.87
C ARG A 536 -13.81 10.95 -0.91
N LYS A 537 -13.26 9.75 -1.09
CA LYS A 537 -11.82 9.55 -1.28
C LYS A 537 -11.31 10.43 -2.44
N MET A 538 -10.24 11.17 -2.19
CA MET A 538 -9.60 11.96 -3.24
C MET A 538 -8.95 11.05 -4.27
N SER A 539 -9.24 11.27 -5.55
CA SER A 539 -8.63 10.52 -6.65
C SER A 539 -8.49 11.41 -7.90
N LYS A 540 -7.54 11.06 -8.76
CA LYS A 540 -7.33 11.75 -10.04
C LYS A 540 -8.51 11.55 -11.00
N SER A 541 -9.14 10.38 -10.95
CA SER A 541 -10.29 10.04 -11.80
C SER A 541 -11.54 10.85 -11.47
N LEU A 542 -11.75 11.18 -10.20
CA LEU A 542 -12.87 12.03 -9.76
C LEU A 542 -12.58 13.54 -9.89
N GLY A 543 -11.34 13.93 -10.18
CA GLY A 543 -10.93 15.32 -10.27
C GLY A 543 -11.11 16.13 -8.97
N ASN A 544 -11.23 15.44 -7.81
CA ASN A 544 -11.43 16.04 -6.49
C ASN A 544 -10.14 16.05 -5.65
N GLY A 545 -9.01 15.67 -6.23
CA GLY A 545 -7.71 15.62 -5.53
C GLY A 545 -7.06 16.99 -5.44
N ILE A 546 -6.43 17.28 -4.31
CA ILE A 546 -5.53 18.44 -4.13
C ILE A 546 -4.12 17.96 -4.51
N ASP A 547 -3.46 18.69 -5.42
CA ASP A 547 -2.03 18.47 -5.66
C ASP A 547 -1.23 19.03 -4.46
N PRO A 548 -0.44 18.21 -3.77
CA PRO A 548 0.35 18.69 -2.64
C PRO A 548 1.33 19.82 -3.02
N LEU A 549 1.82 19.84 -4.26
CA LEU A 549 2.71 20.91 -4.72
C LEU A 549 1.97 22.24 -4.86
N ASP A 550 0.69 22.24 -5.25
CA ASP A 550 -0.12 23.46 -5.28
C ASP A 550 -0.29 24.02 -3.87
N ALA A 551 -0.52 23.15 -2.88
CA ALA A 551 -0.61 23.55 -1.48
C ALA A 551 0.73 24.13 -0.96
N VAL A 552 1.86 23.51 -1.32
CA VAL A 552 3.20 24.01 -0.98
C VAL A 552 3.49 25.35 -1.67
N GLU A 553 3.10 25.50 -2.94
CA GLU A 553 3.32 26.73 -3.71
C GLU A 553 2.51 27.91 -3.16
N GLU A 554 1.29 27.67 -2.70
CA GLU A 554 0.39 28.72 -2.20
C GLU A 554 0.64 29.06 -0.73
N PHE A 555 0.85 28.06 0.15
CA PHE A 555 0.89 28.21 1.61
C PHE A 555 2.25 27.93 2.23
N GLY A 556 3.13 27.21 1.54
CA GLY A 556 4.38 26.70 2.07
C GLY A 556 4.29 25.25 2.61
N ALA A 557 5.43 24.56 2.64
CA ALA A 557 5.53 23.20 3.14
C ALA A 557 5.25 23.13 4.65
N ASP A 558 5.74 24.10 5.43
CA ASP A 558 5.51 24.17 6.88
C ASP A 558 4.02 24.30 7.19
N ALA A 559 3.30 25.15 6.45
CA ALA A 559 1.86 25.33 6.60
C ALA A 559 1.07 24.06 6.25
N MET A 560 1.45 23.42 5.15
CA MET A 560 0.84 22.15 4.73
C MET A 560 1.04 21.08 5.81
N ARG A 561 2.26 20.85 6.26
CA ARG A 561 2.64 19.84 7.23
C ARG A 561 1.94 20.04 8.57
N TYR A 562 1.99 21.26 9.11
CA TYR A 562 1.33 21.59 10.37
C TYR A 562 -0.18 21.34 10.28
N THR A 563 -0.82 21.84 9.22
CA THR A 563 -2.27 21.69 9.05
C THR A 563 -2.69 20.23 9.00
N ILE A 564 -2.01 19.41 8.17
CA ILE A 564 -2.34 17.98 8.03
C ILE A 564 -2.25 17.26 9.38
N VAL A 565 -1.19 17.49 10.15
CA VAL A 565 -1.01 16.86 11.46
C VAL A 565 -2.04 17.35 12.46
N ASN A 566 -2.30 18.66 12.49
CA ASN A 566 -3.20 19.28 13.45
C ASN A 566 -4.65 18.79 13.32
N ILE A 567 -5.14 18.62 12.09
CA ILE A 567 -6.54 18.26 11.83
C ILE A 567 -6.77 16.74 11.66
N THR A 568 -5.73 15.91 11.85
CA THR A 568 -5.83 14.46 11.64
C THR A 568 -5.63 13.69 12.94
N PRO A 569 -6.70 13.33 13.67
CA PRO A 569 -6.60 12.43 14.80
C PRO A 569 -6.15 11.03 14.38
N LEU A 570 -5.50 10.31 15.29
CA LEU A 570 -4.96 8.97 15.06
C LEU A 570 -6.00 8.03 14.41
N GLY A 571 -5.69 7.53 13.24
CA GLY A 571 -6.48 6.53 12.50
C GLY A 571 -7.84 7.04 11.99
N GLN A 572 -8.09 8.34 12.00
CA GLN A 572 -9.29 8.93 11.40
C GLN A 572 -9.01 9.45 9.98
N ASN A 573 -10.07 9.48 9.16
CA ASN A 573 -9.97 10.05 7.82
C ASN A 573 -9.80 11.57 7.88
N LEU A 574 -8.99 12.09 6.99
CA LEU A 574 -8.71 13.52 6.85
C LEU A 574 -9.66 14.14 5.82
N LEU A 575 -10.60 14.96 6.27
CA LEU A 575 -11.38 15.82 5.37
C LEU A 575 -10.58 17.08 5.05
N LEU A 576 -10.22 17.29 3.77
CA LEU A 576 -9.28 18.32 3.37
C LEU A 576 -9.85 19.21 2.24
N SER A 577 -9.60 20.52 2.37
CA SER A 577 -9.76 21.55 1.31
C SER A 577 -8.60 22.52 1.36
N MET A 578 -8.37 23.26 0.27
CA MET A 578 -7.27 24.22 0.19
C MET A 578 -7.33 25.29 1.29
N ASP A 579 -8.53 25.77 1.65
CA ASP A 579 -8.70 26.80 2.68
C ASP A 579 -8.18 26.40 4.06
N LYS A 580 -8.16 25.10 4.38
CA LYS A 580 -7.68 24.61 5.68
C LYS A 580 -6.20 24.89 5.91
N PHE A 581 -5.39 24.99 4.86
CA PHE A 581 -3.96 25.29 4.98
C PHE A 581 -3.68 26.69 5.53
N ASN A 582 -4.68 27.58 5.52
CA ASN A 582 -4.58 28.88 6.20
C ASN A 582 -4.30 28.75 7.70
N VAL A 583 -4.67 27.64 8.35
CA VAL A 583 -4.39 27.39 9.78
C VAL A 583 -2.89 27.35 10.01
N GLY A 584 -2.18 26.53 9.25
CA GLY A 584 -0.71 26.43 9.34
C GLY A 584 -0.01 27.71 8.88
N ALA A 585 -0.48 28.33 7.80
CA ALA A 585 0.11 29.58 7.30
C ALA A 585 0.03 30.71 8.33
N ARG A 586 -1.10 30.85 9.03
CA ARG A 586 -1.28 31.84 10.10
C ARG A 586 -0.39 31.53 11.29
N PHE A 587 -0.25 30.27 11.65
CA PHE A 587 0.61 29.86 12.77
C PHE A 587 2.09 30.10 12.45
N ALA A 588 2.57 29.71 11.28
CA ALA A 588 3.94 30.00 10.82
C ALA A 588 4.22 31.51 10.83
N ASN A 589 3.30 32.33 10.35
CA ASN A 589 3.44 33.78 10.36
C ASN A 589 3.39 34.37 11.79
N LYS A 590 2.63 33.75 12.72
CA LYS A 590 2.61 34.18 14.14
C LYS A 590 3.97 33.90 14.80
N ILE A 591 4.55 32.69 14.57
CA ILE A 591 5.88 32.33 15.05
C ILE A 591 6.92 33.31 14.52
N TRP A 592 6.89 33.60 13.22
CA TRP A 592 7.79 34.56 12.58
C TRP A 592 7.73 35.94 13.20
N ASN A 593 6.53 36.46 13.40
CA ASN A 593 6.35 37.81 13.94
C ASN A 593 6.71 37.90 15.43
N ALA A 594 6.44 36.86 16.22
CA ALA A 594 6.87 36.79 17.61
C ALA A 594 8.40 36.75 17.71
N SER A 595 9.05 35.88 16.93
CA SER A 595 10.52 35.82 16.86
C SER A 595 11.13 37.15 16.40
N ARG A 596 10.55 37.78 15.38
CA ARG A 596 10.97 39.10 14.91
C ARG A 596 10.87 40.14 16.01
N TYR A 597 9.75 40.16 16.75
CA TYR A 597 9.56 41.05 17.88
C TYR A 597 10.66 40.85 18.97
N VAL A 598 10.89 39.61 19.36
CA VAL A 598 11.93 39.28 20.35
C VAL A 598 13.29 39.76 19.86
N LEU A 599 13.71 39.37 18.66
CA LEU A 599 15.01 39.71 18.09
C LEU A 599 15.26 41.23 18.02
N MET A 600 14.23 42.00 17.64
CA MET A 600 14.34 43.46 17.59
C MET A 600 14.49 44.11 18.97
N ASN A 601 13.98 43.52 20.04
CA ASN A 601 14.00 44.09 21.39
C ASN A 601 15.16 43.60 22.25
N ILE A 602 15.89 42.58 21.81
CA ILE A 602 17.09 42.08 22.52
C ILE A 602 18.39 42.59 21.92
N GLU A 603 18.36 43.28 20.79
CA GLU A 603 19.53 43.78 20.09
C GLU A 603 20.36 44.68 21.02
N GLY A 604 21.65 44.33 21.19
CA GLY A 604 22.59 45.09 22.06
C GLY A 604 22.44 44.83 23.54
N LEU A 605 21.52 44.03 24.01
CA LEU A 605 21.32 43.68 25.42
C LEU A 605 22.18 42.47 25.82
N PRO A 606 22.78 42.46 27.03
CA PRO A 606 23.48 41.28 27.51
C PRO A 606 22.51 40.18 27.86
N ILE A 607 22.72 38.96 27.28
CA ILE A 607 21.93 37.76 27.54
C ILE A 607 22.64 36.93 28.62
N ARG A 608 21.90 36.52 29.63
CA ARG A 608 22.35 35.72 30.78
C ARG A 608 21.69 34.33 30.77
N ASP A 609 22.38 33.37 31.36
CA ASP A 609 21.82 32.05 31.55
C ASP A 609 20.67 32.08 32.60
N ILE A 610 19.64 31.25 32.44
CA ILE A 610 18.44 31.19 33.31
C ILE A 610 18.82 31.06 34.83
N PRO A 611 19.77 30.19 35.23
CA PRO A 611 20.12 30.04 36.63
C PRO A 611 20.69 31.34 37.28
N GLU A 612 21.14 32.30 36.47
CA GLU A 612 21.71 33.59 36.93
C GLU A 612 20.63 34.66 37.11
N LEU A 613 19.37 34.36 36.79
CA LEU A 613 18.28 35.31 36.85
C LEU A 613 17.47 35.19 38.17
N GLU A 614 17.15 36.32 38.75
CA GLU A 614 16.19 36.38 39.87
C GLU A 614 14.75 36.34 39.33
N MET A 615 14.16 35.17 39.31
CA MET A 615 12.84 34.92 38.75
C MET A 615 11.72 35.60 39.52
N ASP A 616 10.90 36.38 38.82
CA ASP A 616 9.63 36.88 39.36
C ASP A 616 8.48 35.87 39.19
N THR A 617 7.25 36.28 39.50
CA THR A 617 6.08 35.44 39.44
C THR A 617 5.72 35.07 37.96
N ALA A 618 5.87 36.00 37.03
CA ALA A 618 5.59 35.77 35.60
C ALA A 618 6.61 34.82 34.97
N ASP A 619 7.89 34.98 35.34
CA ASP A 619 8.99 34.12 34.89
C ASP A 619 8.76 32.67 35.36
N ARG A 620 8.45 32.48 36.65
CA ARG A 620 8.12 31.14 37.19
C ARG A 620 6.89 30.54 36.59
N TRP A 621 5.87 31.34 36.31
CA TRP A 621 4.64 30.89 35.67
C TRP A 621 4.91 30.36 34.24
N ILE A 622 5.56 31.14 33.39
CA ILE A 622 5.81 30.71 32.02
C ILE A 622 6.75 29.52 31.93
N LEU A 623 7.79 29.45 32.81
CA LEU A 623 8.69 28.30 32.89
C LEU A 623 7.97 27.02 33.35
N SER A 624 7.01 27.15 34.25
CA SER A 624 6.16 26.01 34.66
C SER A 624 5.32 25.49 33.48
N LEU A 625 4.70 26.40 32.73
CA LEU A 625 3.93 26.02 31.52
C LEU A 625 4.81 25.45 30.41
N TYR A 626 6.01 26.02 30.22
CA TYR A 626 6.99 25.49 29.27
C TYR A 626 7.37 24.03 29.61
N ARG A 627 7.69 23.76 30.89
CA ARG A 627 8.00 22.40 31.36
C ARG A 627 6.84 21.46 31.11
N GLU A 628 5.62 21.85 31.48
CA GLU A 628 4.40 21.06 31.25
C GLU A 628 4.20 20.79 29.75
N THR A 629 4.49 21.78 28.91
CA THR A 629 4.39 21.66 27.46
C THR A 629 5.37 20.62 26.90
N VAL A 630 6.62 20.69 27.34
CA VAL A 630 7.65 19.70 26.93
C VAL A 630 7.27 18.28 27.37
N GLU A 631 6.80 18.11 28.61
CA GLU A 631 6.37 16.81 29.13
C GLU A 631 5.16 16.25 28.34
N LYS A 632 4.15 17.07 28.09
CA LYS A 632 2.95 16.67 27.33
C LYS A 632 3.27 16.38 25.85
N MET A 633 4.10 17.21 25.22
CA MET A 633 4.56 16.99 23.86
C MET A 633 5.24 15.63 23.71
N ASN A 634 6.22 15.32 24.57
CA ASN A 634 6.90 14.03 24.58
C ASN A 634 5.92 12.86 24.80
N ARG A 635 4.97 12.99 25.71
CA ARG A 635 3.95 11.98 25.97
C ARG A 635 3.06 11.77 24.74
N TYR A 636 2.49 12.83 24.17
CA TYR A 636 1.60 12.70 23.00
C TYR A 636 2.32 12.11 21.78
N LEU A 637 3.56 12.50 21.53
CA LEU A 637 4.35 11.94 20.44
C LEU A 637 4.68 10.45 20.70
N SER A 638 4.99 10.05 21.93
CA SER A 638 5.23 8.66 22.28
C SER A 638 3.96 7.78 22.20
N GLU A 639 2.78 8.39 22.34
CA GLU A 639 1.46 7.76 22.18
C GLU A 639 0.94 7.85 20.73
N TYR A 640 1.74 8.37 19.80
CA TYR A 640 1.34 8.62 18.39
C TYR A 640 0.15 9.58 18.22
N ARG A 641 -0.09 10.46 19.17
CA ARG A 641 -1.16 11.46 19.19
C ARG A 641 -0.67 12.81 18.69
N LEU A 642 -0.26 12.82 17.40
CA LEU A 642 0.42 13.98 16.80
C LEU A 642 -0.48 15.23 16.74
N ASN A 643 -1.79 15.05 16.51
CA ASN A 643 -2.75 16.15 16.50
C ASN A 643 -2.85 16.83 17.88
N ASP A 644 -2.86 16.04 18.96
CA ASP A 644 -2.89 16.59 20.32
C ASP A 644 -1.61 17.32 20.65
N ALA A 645 -0.44 16.77 20.24
CA ALA A 645 0.85 17.43 20.37
C ALA A 645 0.84 18.78 19.64
N SER A 646 0.40 18.82 18.37
CA SER A 646 0.37 20.06 17.58
C SER A 646 -0.60 21.10 18.14
N SER A 647 -1.75 20.68 18.65
CA SER A 647 -2.73 21.57 19.29
C SER A 647 -2.17 22.15 20.60
N PHE A 648 -1.49 21.30 21.40
CA PHE A 648 -0.98 21.72 22.69
C PHE A 648 0.17 22.73 22.57
N ILE A 649 1.10 22.53 21.61
CA ILE A 649 2.16 23.52 21.35
C ILE A 649 1.59 24.83 20.80
N TYR A 650 0.50 24.75 19.99
CA TYR A 650 -0.19 25.94 19.51
C TYR A 650 -0.75 26.77 20.67
N GLU A 651 -1.49 26.15 21.62
CA GLU A 651 -2.05 26.80 22.80
C GLU A 651 -0.95 27.50 23.62
N PHE A 652 0.13 26.78 23.96
CA PHE A 652 1.26 27.36 24.68
C PHE A 652 1.85 28.56 23.93
N PHE A 653 2.20 28.37 22.66
CA PHE A 653 2.93 29.41 21.92
C PHE A 653 2.04 30.63 21.65
N TRP A 654 0.82 30.41 21.18
CA TRP A 654 -0.06 31.51 20.80
C TRP A 654 -0.61 32.25 22.01
N HIS A 655 -1.25 31.52 22.92
CA HIS A 655 -2.00 32.13 24.00
C HIS A 655 -1.15 32.45 25.23
N GLU A 656 -0.33 31.50 25.69
CA GLU A 656 0.43 31.72 26.92
C GLU A 656 1.69 32.58 26.67
N PHE A 657 2.48 32.22 25.64
CA PHE A 657 3.72 32.95 25.35
C PHE A 657 3.45 34.29 24.64
N CYS A 658 2.72 34.29 23.50
CA CYS A 658 2.55 35.51 22.72
C CYS A 658 1.55 36.48 23.32
N ASP A 659 0.35 36.02 23.74
CA ASP A 659 -0.71 36.92 24.18
C ASP A 659 -0.50 37.39 25.62
N TRP A 660 0.22 36.62 26.46
CA TRP A 660 0.49 37.00 27.86
C TRP A 660 1.94 37.31 28.14
N TYR A 661 2.87 36.36 27.99
CA TYR A 661 4.20 36.52 28.48
C TYR A 661 4.98 37.63 27.73
N ILE A 662 4.88 37.68 26.39
CA ILE A 662 5.47 38.78 25.61
C ILE A 662 4.92 40.13 26.05
N GLU A 663 3.60 40.24 26.32
CA GLU A 663 3.00 41.49 26.76
C GLU A 663 3.49 41.91 28.18
N ILE A 664 3.57 40.97 29.12
CA ILE A 664 4.10 41.21 30.47
C ILE A 664 5.57 41.61 30.40
N SER A 665 6.37 40.95 29.56
CA SER A 665 7.81 41.26 29.44
C SER A 665 8.12 42.68 28.97
N LYS A 666 7.15 43.36 28.28
CA LYS A 666 7.30 44.76 27.86
C LYS A 666 7.52 45.70 29.01
N LEU A 667 6.97 45.41 30.19
CA LEU A 667 7.21 46.24 31.39
C LEU A 667 8.68 46.33 31.76
N LYS A 668 9.43 45.22 31.64
CA LYS A 668 10.89 45.17 31.87
C LYS A 668 11.68 45.63 30.65
N LEU A 669 11.27 45.22 29.44
CA LEU A 669 11.97 45.60 28.18
C LEU A 669 12.04 47.11 27.97
N TYR A 670 11.03 47.84 28.39
CA TYR A 670 10.94 49.32 28.24
C TYR A 670 11.27 50.06 29.52
N SER A 671 11.78 49.36 30.55
CA SER A 671 12.31 49.99 31.78
C SER A 671 13.54 50.83 31.48
N GLU A 672 13.86 51.79 32.35
CA GLU A 672 15.12 52.52 32.30
C GLU A 672 16.30 51.70 32.90
N ASP A 673 16.00 50.63 33.67
CA ASP A 673 17.00 49.76 34.27
C ASP A 673 17.51 48.72 33.25
N GLU A 674 18.78 48.81 32.90
CA GLU A 674 19.47 47.88 32.00
C GLU A 674 19.50 46.43 32.53
N LYS A 675 19.39 46.20 33.85
CA LYS A 675 19.30 44.86 34.43
C LYS A 675 17.96 44.24 34.16
N GLU A 676 16.86 45.00 34.27
CA GLU A 676 15.51 44.53 33.94
C GLU A 676 15.37 44.22 32.46
N LYS A 677 15.91 45.08 31.59
CA LYS A 677 15.93 44.82 30.15
C LYS A 677 16.68 43.53 29.79
N SER A 678 17.88 43.37 30.33
CA SER A 678 18.70 42.19 30.15
C SER A 678 18.00 40.91 30.68
N HIS A 679 17.32 41.02 31.81
CA HIS A 679 16.52 39.93 32.36
C HIS A 679 15.39 39.49 31.41
N ALA A 680 14.58 40.44 30.97
CA ALA A 680 13.47 40.13 30.04
C ALA A 680 14.01 39.59 28.71
N ALA A 681 15.07 40.16 28.16
CA ALA A 681 15.72 39.68 26.96
C ALA A 681 16.23 38.24 27.11
N SER A 682 16.87 37.91 28.22
CA SER A 682 17.36 36.57 28.53
C SER A 682 16.22 35.53 28.59
N MET A 683 15.14 35.89 29.28
CA MET A 683 13.95 35.04 29.38
C MET A 683 13.28 34.80 28.02
N LEU A 684 13.09 35.84 27.21
CA LEU A 684 12.43 35.73 25.89
C LEU A 684 13.25 34.90 24.86
N ILE A 685 14.58 34.95 24.94
CA ILE A 685 15.46 34.13 24.10
C ILE A 685 15.43 32.67 24.53
N TRP A 686 15.34 32.44 25.83
CA TRP A 686 15.43 31.10 26.36
C TRP A 686 14.14 30.30 26.08
N ILE A 687 12.95 30.92 26.20
CA ILE A 687 11.66 30.30 25.92
C ILE A 687 11.45 30.16 24.41
#